data_adba8bfe03822d8d8f5e83a467cf8929
#
_entry.id   adba8bfe03822d8d8f5e83a467cf8929
#
_cell.length_a   1.000
_cell.length_b   1.000
_cell.length_c   1.000
_cell.angle_alpha   90.00
_cell.angle_beta   90.00
_cell.angle_gamma   90.00
#
_symmetry.space_group_name_H-M   'P 1'
#
loop_
_entity.id
_entity.type
_entity.pdbx_description
1 polymer ?
#
loop_
_entity_poly.entity_id
_entity_poly.type
_entity_poly.pdbx_seq_one_letter_code
_entity_poly.pdbx_strand_id
1 'polypeptide(L)'
;MDKNEDLHTTSKTEDWSRLLKSKYKKEMGEISREYPHKRSLKIDYRDIERFGKVGIALADELLINPGKVLEDVWDAIKNGQLIRIKDGKEPKGINIRFINLPKKVGIRNIRSDHINTFVSVEGILRKITEVRPRIVEAAFRCPAGHFTRKIQKYGKFIEPEGCATDGCSFKKLELVPKLSTFVDSQKLRIQESPEGLRGGEQPQTLDVDVTDDLSGIGTPGDRVIINGILRSQQRMIKGEKSTVFDIFLECNSLEFAEKEFEEVEINENDEDTIRALSTDPLIYRKITHSIAPTIYGSEDVKEAIALQIFGGIAKEMPDGSHLRGDIHVLLIGDPGIAKSQLLRYVVKLSPRAIYTSGQSSTSAGLTATAVKDEFGDGRWTLEAGALVLADMGIAAVDEMDKMQKEDRSALHEAMEQQSISVAKAGITATLKSRCALLGAANPKYGRFDMWGDIADQINMPPTLLSRFDLIFIMTDQPEQKRDLAIAEHILKSHGIGELIAQNKKTPIPGITDEYIKEQLKPIMPEIEPALFRKYVAYAKRSCFPVLSTEAKDALIGYYLKLRGIAEQNKPVPVTARQLEALVRLAEASARIRLSNTIEQHDAERVIHIVDACLRQIAYDARTGSFDIDKIATGISKEKRDIVRVIKDAIRDIGGEGRRAAKDQVIDLVVSKGFSRDKVETGIEMLVRSGEAMEPKLGILQLI
;
A
#
# COMPACT_ATOMS: atom_id res chain seq x y z
N MET A 1 2.89 13.21 57.86
CA MET A 1 3.08 12.19 56.79
C MET A 1 3.84 12.72 55.59
N ASP A 2 4.22 14.01 55.52
CA ASP A 2 4.75 14.66 54.29
C ASP A 2 6.28 14.65 54.11
N LYS A 3 7.06 14.26 55.15
CA LYS A 3 8.54 14.28 55.00
C LYS A 3 9.15 13.04 54.30
N ASN A 4 8.42 11.95 54.21
CA ASN A 4 8.93 10.73 53.56
C ASN A 4 8.63 10.72 52.03
N GLU A 5 7.63 11.43 51.55
CA GLU A 5 7.35 11.55 50.11
C GLU A 5 8.37 12.46 49.43
N ASP A 6 8.82 13.53 50.09
CA ASP A 6 9.82 14.46 49.53
C ASP A 6 11.23 13.83 49.43
N LEU A 7 11.59 12.90 50.35
CA LEU A 7 12.87 12.19 50.30
C LEU A 7 12.92 11.12 49.22
N HIS A 8 11.80 10.48 48.88
CA HIS A 8 11.71 9.52 47.76
C HIS A 8 11.67 10.20 46.38
N THR A 9 11.09 11.39 46.30
CA THR A 9 11.05 12.19 45.07
C THR A 9 12.40 12.78 44.71
N THR A 10 13.15 13.28 45.64
CA THR A 10 14.52 13.78 45.43
C THR A 10 15.48 12.70 44.95
N SER A 11 15.32 11.47 45.41
CA SER A 11 16.12 10.33 44.96
C SER A 11 15.87 9.97 43.50
N LYS A 12 14.62 9.99 43.05
CA LYS A 12 14.26 9.61 41.66
C LYS A 12 14.66 10.64 40.61
N THR A 13 14.52 11.91 40.91
CA THR A 13 14.99 13.00 40.02
C THR A 13 16.50 12.97 39.84
N GLU A 14 17.26 12.58 40.89
CA GLU A 14 18.71 12.39 40.79
C GLU A 14 19.06 11.18 39.90
N ASP A 15 18.34 10.07 40.00
CA ASP A 15 18.54 8.87 39.18
C ASP A 15 18.28 9.14 37.72
N TRP A 16 17.20 9.85 37.37
CA TRP A 16 16.95 10.35 36.05
C TRP A 16 18.06 11.29 35.54
N SER A 17 18.55 12.20 36.39
CA SER A 17 19.65 13.08 36.02
C SER A 17 20.95 12.31 35.72
N ARG A 18 21.25 11.23 36.45
CA ARG A 18 22.41 10.34 36.20
C ARG A 18 22.26 9.60 34.87
N LEU A 19 21.08 9.01 34.61
CA LEU A 19 20.79 8.30 33.38
C LEU A 19 20.93 9.25 32.15
N LEU A 20 20.30 10.42 32.20
CA LEU A 20 20.35 11.40 31.12
C LEU A 20 21.78 11.88 30.86
N LYS A 21 22.56 12.17 31.87
CA LYS A 21 23.98 12.58 31.74
C LYS A 21 24.85 11.48 31.13
N SER A 22 24.58 10.21 31.45
CA SER A 22 25.39 9.09 30.96
C SER A 22 25.09 8.71 29.52
N LYS A 23 23.83 8.75 29.11
CA LYS A 23 23.39 8.20 27.81
C LYS A 23 23.03 9.28 26.78
N TYR A 24 22.41 10.38 27.19
CA TYR A 24 21.78 11.36 26.29
C TYR A 24 22.48 12.73 26.27
N LYS A 25 23.76 12.77 26.67
CA LYS A 25 24.55 14.03 26.70
C LYS A 25 24.67 14.68 25.29
N LYS A 26 24.78 13.86 24.25
CA LYS A 26 24.93 14.32 22.86
C LYS A 26 23.62 14.94 22.36
N GLU A 27 22.53 14.23 22.54
CA GLU A 27 21.17 14.66 22.13
C GLU A 27 20.75 15.93 22.85
N MET A 28 21.01 16.04 24.15
CA MET A 28 20.76 17.27 24.93
C MET A 28 21.63 18.44 24.43
N GLY A 29 22.86 18.16 24.01
CA GLY A 29 23.74 19.17 23.40
C GLY A 29 23.23 19.65 22.04
N GLU A 30 22.64 18.76 21.24
CA GLU A 30 22.01 19.12 19.97
C GLU A 30 20.76 20.00 20.19
N ILE A 31 19.88 19.60 21.13
CA ILE A 31 18.71 20.41 21.51
C ILE A 31 19.16 21.80 21.96
N SER A 32 20.22 21.91 22.75
CA SER A 32 20.76 23.22 23.23
C SER A 32 21.20 24.12 22.08
N ARG A 33 21.69 23.56 20.96
CA ARG A 33 22.17 24.31 19.79
C ARG A 33 21.04 24.69 18.82
N GLU A 34 20.07 23.79 18.63
CA GLU A 34 19.05 23.89 17.59
C GLU A 34 17.70 24.40 18.13
N TYR A 35 17.58 24.68 19.42
CA TYR A 35 16.36 25.25 19.98
C TYR A 35 16.05 26.61 19.34
N PRO A 36 14.79 26.92 18.95
CA PRO A 36 13.53 26.18 19.23
C PRO A 36 13.13 25.14 18.15
N HIS A 37 13.93 24.92 17.10
CA HIS A 37 13.57 24.01 16.01
C HIS A 37 13.55 22.54 16.46
N LYS A 38 14.48 22.15 17.33
CA LYS A 38 14.52 20.83 17.97
C LYS A 38 14.18 20.97 19.44
N ARG A 39 13.01 20.45 19.83
CA ARG A 39 12.48 20.57 21.20
C ARG A 39 12.20 19.23 21.87
N SER A 40 12.42 18.12 21.19
CA SER A 40 12.08 16.81 21.70
C SER A 40 13.29 15.98 22.03
N LEU A 41 13.32 15.45 23.23
CA LEU A 41 14.31 14.48 23.71
C LEU A 41 13.68 13.07 23.62
N LYS A 42 14.23 12.23 22.76
CA LYS A 42 13.82 10.83 22.62
C LYS A 42 14.62 9.97 23.58
N ILE A 43 13.93 9.19 24.43
CA ILE A 43 14.52 8.30 25.42
C ILE A 43 14.09 6.88 25.08
N ASP A 44 15.06 5.99 24.83
CA ASP A 44 14.80 4.58 24.56
C ASP A 44 14.49 3.83 25.86
N TYR A 45 13.36 3.12 25.90
CA TYR A 45 12.96 2.31 27.05
C TYR A 45 14.01 1.24 27.41
N ARG A 46 14.68 0.66 26.41
CA ARG A 46 15.73 -0.34 26.59
C ARG A 46 16.95 0.23 27.33
N ASP A 47 17.28 1.51 27.11
CA ASP A 47 18.37 2.18 27.80
C ASP A 47 18.03 2.42 29.26
N ILE A 48 16.74 2.63 29.57
CA ILE A 48 16.28 2.73 30.95
C ILE A 48 16.46 1.38 31.67
N GLU A 49 15.98 0.26 31.09
CA GLU A 49 16.11 -1.08 31.64
C GLU A 49 17.59 -1.48 31.87
N ARG A 50 18.47 -1.12 30.93
CA ARG A 50 19.92 -1.42 31.01
C ARG A 50 20.66 -0.60 32.05
N PHE A 51 20.03 0.36 32.68
CA PHE A 51 20.66 1.19 33.74
C PHE A 51 20.74 0.48 35.12
N GLY A 52 20.60 -0.83 35.17
CA GLY A 52 20.69 -1.65 36.35
C GLY A 52 19.38 -1.73 37.14
N LYS A 53 19.47 -2.12 38.42
CA LYS A 53 18.26 -2.31 39.25
C LYS A 53 17.41 -1.05 39.41
N VAL A 54 18.03 0.10 39.46
CA VAL A 54 17.35 1.41 39.50
C VAL A 54 16.61 1.67 38.22
N GLY A 55 17.24 1.36 37.07
CA GLY A 55 16.60 1.52 35.75
C GLY A 55 15.35 0.68 35.58
N ILE A 56 15.36 -0.58 36.03
CA ILE A 56 14.18 -1.45 36.00
C ILE A 56 13.01 -0.83 36.80
N ALA A 57 13.29 -0.30 38.00
CA ALA A 57 12.26 0.34 38.82
C ALA A 57 11.69 1.61 38.17
N LEU A 58 12.53 2.40 37.47
CA LEU A 58 12.10 3.58 36.71
C LEU A 58 11.26 3.20 35.47
N ALA A 59 11.63 2.11 34.79
CA ALA A 59 10.92 1.58 33.64
C ALA A 59 9.53 1.04 34.02
N ASP A 60 9.42 0.30 35.12
CA ASP A 60 8.14 -0.19 35.64
C ASP A 60 7.23 0.98 36.08
N GLU A 61 7.80 2.00 36.70
CA GLU A 61 7.04 3.17 37.12
C GLU A 61 6.53 3.98 35.94
N LEU A 62 7.29 4.06 34.84
CA LEU A 62 6.86 4.70 33.61
C LEU A 62 5.58 4.04 33.06
N LEU A 63 5.48 2.72 33.11
CA LEU A 63 4.30 2.00 32.62
C LEU A 63 3.07 2.25 33.50
N ILE A 64 3.25 2.34 34.84
CA ILE A 64 2.16 2.43 35.81
C ILE A 64 1.72 3.89 36.05
N ASN A 65 2.69 4.79 36.25
CA ASN A 65 2.46 6.20 36.60
C ASN A 65 3.17 7.17 35.65
N PRO A 66 2.85 7.18 34.35
CA PRO A 66 3.58 7.96 33.35
C PRO A 66 3.56 9.46 33.61
N GLY A 67 2.49 10.01 34.15
CA GLY A 67 2.39 11.43 34.44
C GLY A 67 3.44 11.92 35.42
N LYS A 68 3.65 11.17 36.52
CA LYS A 68 4.66 11.48 37.54
C LYS A 68 6.08 11.35 36.97
N VAL A 69 6.32 10.30 36.20
CA VAL A 69 7.65 10.11 35.59
C VAL A 69 8.00 11.24 34.62
N LEU A 70 7.04 11.73 33.80
CA LEU A 70 7.27 12.87 32.93
C LEU A 70 7.62 14.14 33.71
N GLU A 71 6.98 14.36 34.89
CA GLU A 71 7.30 15.45 35.78
C GLU A 71 8.71 15.28 36.38
N ASP A 72 9.04 14.08 36.91
CA ASP A 72 10.35 13.77 37.50
C ASP A 72 11.49 13.95 36.49
N VAL A 73 11.31 13.51 35.22
CA VAL A 73 12.30 13.72 34.14
C VAL A 73 12.45 15.19 33.79
N TRP A 74 11.33 15.93 33.73
CA TRP A 74 11.35 17.36 33.50
C TRP A 74 12.10 18.10 34.59
N ASP A 75 11.84 17.77 35.86
CA ASP A 75 12.53 18.34 37.03
C ASP A 75 14.02 17.98 37.04
N ALA A 76 14.38 16.77 36.60
CA ALA A 76 15.77 16.35 36.45
C ALA A 76 16.52 17.19 35.40
N ILE A 77 15.87 17.51 34.29
CA ILE A 77 16.42 18.36 33.22
C ILE A 77 16.59 19.80 33.74
N LYS A 78 15.58 20.32 34.43
CA LYS A 78 15.54 21.69 34.94
C LYS A 78 16.53 21.89 36.05
N ASN A 79 16.45 21.10 37.14
CA ASN A 79 17.30 21.21 38.33
C ASN A 79 18.77 20.86 38.02
N GLY A 80 18.98 19.88 37.12
CA GLY A 80 20.31 19.49 36.66
C GLY A 80 20.91 20.45 35.63
N GLN A 81 20.17 21.47 35.17
CA GLN A 81 20.54 22.40 34.09
C GLN A 81 21.15 21.67 32.88
N LEU A 82 20.54 20.54 32.50
CA LEU A 82 21.09 19.64 31.50
C LEU A 82 21.02 20.20 30.10
N ILE A 83 20.04 21.07 29.84
CA ILE A 83 19.85 21.77 28.57
C ILE A 83 19.91 23.27 28.80
N ARG A 84 20.89 23.93 28.20
CA ARG A 84 21.08 25.40 28.27
C ARG A 84 20.95 25.99 26.89
N ILE A 85 20.14 27.05 26.77
CA ILE A 85 19.95 27.81 25.52
C ILE A 85 21.01 28.92 25.42
N LYS A 86 21.35 29.33 24.19
CA LYS A 86 22.35 30.37 23.90
C LYS A 86 22.14 31.69 24.68
N ASP A 87 20.90 32.02 25.02
CA ASP A 87 20.53 33.25 25.74
C ASP A 87 20.57 33.13 27.26
N GLY A 88 21.04 31.99 27.80
CA GLY A 88 21.06 31.74 29.25
C GLY A 88 19.68 31.57 29.88
N LYS A 89 18.61 31.54 29.09
CA LYS A 89 17.24 31.31 29.54
C LYS A 89 16.94 29.83 29.66
N GLU A 90 16.07 29.46 30.62
CA GLU A 90 15.55 28.10 30.72
C GLU A 90 14.71 27.79 29.46
N PRO A 91 14.89 26.59 28.86
CA PRO A 91 14.07 26.18 27.72
C PRO A 91 12.63 26.01 28.16
N LYS A 92 11.70 26.66 27.49
CA LYS A 92 10.27 26.46 27.72
C LYS A 92 9.76 25.38 26.78
N GLY A 93 9.15 24.32 27.32
CA GLY A 93 8.45 23.32 26.51
C GLY A 93 9.37 22.34 25.78
N ILE A 94 10.27 21.65 26.48
CA ILE A 94 10.95 20.46 25.95
C ILE A 94 10.03 19.27 26.09
N ASN A 95 9.82 18.56 24.97
CA ASN A 95 9.04 17.35 24.94
C ASN A 95 9.91 16.13 25.25
N ILE A 96 9.47 15.33 26.21
CA ILE A 96 10.12 14.05 26.56
C ILE A 96 9.36 12.95 25.85
N ARG A 97 10.03 12.21 24.97
CA ARG A 97 9.45 11.19 24.09
C ARG A 97 10.06 9.82 24.41
N PHE A 98 9.25 8.88 24.91
CA PHE A 98 9.69 7.51 25.15
C PHE A 98 9.44 6.63 23.94
N ILE A 99 10.47 5.92 23.47
CA ILE A 99 10.42 5.05 22.29
C ILE A 99 10.79 3.60 22.66
N ASN A 100 10.49 2.66 21.74
CA ASN A 100 10.85 1.24 21.87
C ASN A 100 10.31 0.55 23.13
N LEU A 101 9.01 0.72 23.45
CA LEU A 101 8.40 0.01 24.57
C LEU A 101 8.39 -1.52 24.34
N PRO A 102 8.55 -2.32 25.41
CA PRO A 102 8.76 -3.78 25.29
C PRO A 102 7.51 -4.53 24.81
N LYS A 103 6.32 -4.05 25.15
CA LYS A 103 5.06 -4.74 24.86
C LYS A 103 4.10 -3.84 24.11
N LYS A 104 3.69 -4.30 22.92
CA LYS A 104 2.62 -3.68 22.16
C LYS A 104 1.28 -4.28 22.58
N VAL A 105 0.29 -3.44 22.80
CA VAL A 105 -1.09 -3.82 23.13
C VAL A 105 -1.93 -3.69 21.87
N GLY A 106 -2.59 -4.78 21.43
CA GLY A 106 -3.54 -4.70 20.32
C GLY A 106 -4.73 -3.84 20.69
N ILE A 107 -5.26 -3.05 19.75
CA ILE A 107 -6.38 -2.12 19.99
C ILE A 107 -7.58 -2.86 20.61
N ARG A 108 -7.89 -4.07 20.13
CA ARG A 108 -8.95 -4.93 20.66
C ARG A 108 -8.72 -5.46 22.08
N ASN A 109 -7.47 -5.46 22.53
CA ASN A 109 -7.09 -5.96 23.86
C ASN A 109 -7.04 -4.86 24.92
N ILE A 110 -7.32 -3.62 24.54
CA ILE A 110 -7.42 -2.51 25.48
C ILE A 110 -8.63 -2.74 26.41
N ARG A 111 -8.39 -2.59 27.73
CA ARG A 111 -9.41 -2.77 28.79
C ARG A 111 -9.29 -1.64 29.80
N SER A 112 -10.20 -1.62 30.75
CA SER A 112 -10.25 -0.65 31.87
C SER A 112 -8.93 -0.54 32.66
N ASP A 113 -8.23 -1.66 32.81
CA ASP A 113 -6.98 -1.73 33.57
C ASP A 113 -5.83 -0.95 32.90
N HIS A 114 -5.95 -0.65 31.63
CA HIS A 114 -4.97 0.15 30.90
C HIS A 114 -5.21 1.67 31.02
N ILE A 115 -6.34 2.10 31.62
CA ILE A 115 -6.65 3.53 31.77
C ILE A 115 -5.61 4.18 32.70
N ASN A 116 -5.07 5.32 32.26
CA ASN A 116 -3.97 6.09 32.88
C ASN A 116 -2.61 5.38 32.92
N THR A 117 -2.42 4.26 32.26
CA THR A 117 -1.12 3.61 32.06
C THR A 117 -0.47 4.01 30.74
N PHE A 118 0.85 3.79 30.65
CA PHE A 118 1.61 4.03 29.44
C PHE A 118 1.57 2.80 28.55
N VAL A 119 1.00 2.91 27.36
CA VAL A 119 0.81 1.81 26.42
C VAL A 119 1.43 2.10 25.07
N SER A 120 1.88 1.04 24.40
CA SER A 120 2.31 1.06 23.01
C SER A 120 1.27 0.38 22.15
N VAL A 121 0.75 1.06 21.14
CA VAL A 121 -0.29 0.56 20.25
C VAL A 121 0.19 0.67 18.81
N GLU A 122 0.04 -0.42 18.04
CA GLU A 122 0.35 -0.44 16.61
C GLU A 122 -0.93 -0.42 15.80
N GLY A 123 -0.95 0.36 14.71
CA GLY A 123 -2.10 0.43 13.81
C GLY A 123 -1.79 1.17 12.53
N ILE A 124 -2.77 1.19 11.63
CA ILE A 124 -2.73 1.96 10.38
C ILE A 124 -3.45 3.28 10.60
N LEU A 125 -2.79 4.36 10.21
CA LEU A 125 -3.35 5.70 10.29
C LEU A 125 -4.43 5.87 9.23
N ARG A 126 -5.68 5.90 9.66
CA ARG A 126 -6.83 5.91 8.76
C ARG A 126 -7.36 7.31 8.52
N LYS A 127 -7.37 8.14 9.56
CA LYS A 127 -7.93 9.48 9.52
C LYS A 127 -7.05 10.47 10.27
N ILE A 128 -6.92 11.67 9.70
CA ILE A 128 -6.15 12.77 10.26
C ILE A 128 -6.99 14.04 10.17
N THR A 129 -7.09 14.78 11.28
CA THR A 129 -7.76 16.09 11.29
C THR A 129 -6.78 17.21 10.90
N GLU A 130 -7.30 18.39 10.68
CA GLU A 130 -6.47 19.59 10.54
C GLU A 130 -5.70 19.89 11.85
N VAL A 131 -4.51 20.46 11.72
CA VAL A 131 -3.75 20.95 12.87
C VAL A 131 -4.42 22.24 13.40
N ARG A 132 -4.72 22.26 14.70
CA ARG A 132 -5.39 23.41 15.34
C ARG A 132 -4.63 23.85 16.58
N PRO A 133 -4.50 25.17 16.80
CA PRO A 133 -3.92 25.66 18.02
C PRO A 133 -4.83 25.37 19.22
N ARG A 134 -4.27 24.73 20.26
CA ARG A 134 -4.90 24.46 21.54
C ARG A 134 -4.25 25.30 22.63
N ILE A 135 -5.05 25.94 23.46
CA ILE A 135 -4.55 26.69 24.62
C ILE A 135 -4.13 25.68 25.71
N VAL A 136 -2.88 25.81 26.15
CA VAL A 136 -2.34 25.03 27.29
C VAL A 136 -2.33 25.90 28.55
N GLU A 137 -1.97 27.19 28.43
CA GLU A 137 -2.03 28.15 29.50
C GLU A 137 -2.81 29.37 29.03
N ALA A 138 -3.97 29.61 29.64
CA ALA A 138 -4.82 30.73 29.32
C ALA A 138 -4.50 31.92 30.24
N ALA A 139 -4.21 33.08 29.64
CA ALA A 139 -4.03 34.35 30.36
C ALA A 139 -5.32 35.13 30.36
N PHE A 140 -5.79 35.52 31.53
CA PHE A 140 -6.99 36.30 31.72
C PHE A 140 -6.65 37.66 32.30
N ARG A 141 -7.36 38.72 31.91
CA ARG A 141 -7.20 40.06 32.39
C ARG A 141 -8.46 40.50 33.16
N CYS A 142 -8.30 41.03 34.36
CA CYS A 142 -9.39 41.63 35.08
C CYS A 142 -9.59 43.14 34.67
N PRO A 143 -10.74 43.77 34.98
CA PRO A 143 -10.97 45.19 34.68
C PRO A 143 -9.98 46.12 35.33
N ALA A 144 -9.34 45.74 36.43
CA ALA A 144 -8.29 46.50 37.07
C ALA A 144 -6.91 46.35 36.41
N GLY A 145 -6.80 45.54 35.34
CA GLY A 145 -5.56 45.38 34.58
C GLY A 145 -4.64 44.24 35.05
N HIS A 146 -4.99 43.49 36.10
CA HIS A 146 -4.18 42.38 36.58
C HIS A 146 -4.33 41.15 35.68
N PHE A 147 -3.28 40.30 35.60
CA PHE A 147 -3.28 39.09 34.82
C PHE A 147 -3.30 37.87 35.70
N THR A 148 -4.24 36.94 35.39
CA THR A 148 -4.34 35.61 36.04
C THR A 148 -4.10 34.55 34.99
N ARG A 149 -3.18 33.62 35.23
CA ARG A 149 -2.89 32.52 34.33
C ARG A 149 -3.49 31.25 34.88
N LYS A 150 -4.15 30.45 34.01
CA LYS A 150 -4.76 29.17 34.35
C LYS A 150 -4.35 28.12 33.35
N ILE A 151 -3.74 27.04 33.85
CA ILE A 151 -3.39 25.86 33.06
C ILE A 151 -4.69 25.19 32.61
N GLN A 152 -4.80 24.90 31.33
CA GLN A 152 -5.93 24.23 30.71
C GLN A 152 -5.65 22.74 30.62
N LYS A 153 -6.46 21.95 31.31
CA LYS A 153 -6.44 20.49 31.22
C LYS A 153 -7.24 20.03 29.98
N TYR A 154 -7.07 18.79 29.61
CA TYR A 154 -7.81 18.19 28.50
C TYR A 154 -9.33 18.29 28.72
N GLY A 155 -10.08 18.64 27.68
CA GLY A 155 -11.54 18.66 27.67
C GLY A 155 -12.15 20.05 27.77
N LYS A 156 -12.83 20.36 28.86
CA LYS A 156 -13.57 21.62 29.01
C LYS A 156 -12.65 22.78 29.34
N PHE A 157 -12.84 23.92 28.65
CA PHE A 157 -12.15 25.15 28.98
C PHE A 157 -12.50 25.60 30.39
N ILE A 158 -11.47 25.86 31.21
CA ILE A 158 -11.62 26.21 32.62
C ILE A 158 -11.30 27.68 32.79
N GLU A 159 -12.28 28.45 33.18
CA GLU A 159 -12.12 29.85 33.57
C GLU A 159 -11.71 29.95 35.04
N PRO A 160 -10.86 30.90 35.43
CA PRO A 160 -10.56 31.16 36.83
C PRO A 160 -11.79 31.74 37.55
N GLU A 161 -11.98 31.37 38.82
CA GLU A 161 -13.11 31.81 39.65
C GLU A 161 -13.04 33.32 39.99
N GLY A 162 -11.87 33.90 39.84
CA GLY A 162 -11.61 35.34 40.07
C GLY A 162 -10.16 35.72 39.81
N CYS A 163 -9.83 36.99 40.05
CA CYS A 163 -8.48 37.52 39.92
C CYS A 163 -7.57 36.90 41.01
N ALA A 164 -6.38 36.42 40.62
CA ALA A 164 -5.40 35.83 41.53
C ALA A 164 -4.60 36.85 42.35
N THR A 165 -4.81 38.16 42.10
CA THR A 165 -4.08 39.24 42.80
C THR A 165 -4.78 39.56 44.11
N ASP A 166 -4.04 39.55 45.24
CA ASP A 166 -4.55 39.85 46.57
C ASP A 166 -5.21 41.25 46.60
N GLY A 167 -6.42 41.30 47.16
CA GLY A 167 -7.22 42.53 47.24
C GLY A 167 -8.08 42.86 46.02
N CYS A 168 -8.06 42.02 44.98
CA CYS A 168 -8.88 42.21 43.81
C CYS A 168 -10.10 41.33 43.83
N SER A 169 -11.33 41.89 43.88
CA SER A 169 -12.60 41.18 44.00
C SER A 169 -13.29 40.87 42.66
N PHE A 170 -12.66 41.18 41.53
CA PHE A 170 -13.27 40.97 40.23
C PHE A 170 -13.36 39.47 39.88
N LYS A 171 -14.60 39.00 39.62
CA LYS A 171 -14.89 37.61 39.21
C LYS A 171 -14.99 37.43 37.70
N LYS A 172 -15.33 38.48 36.95
CA LYS A 172 -15.35 38.44 35.50
C LYS A 172 -14.00 38.84 34.93
N LEU A 173 -13.35 37.85 34.24
CA LEU A 173 -12.06 38.05 33.63
C LEU A 173 -12.19 37.81 32.12
N GLU A 174 -11.45 38.58 31.36
CA GLU A 174 -11.43 38.51 29.88
C GLU A 174 -10.21 37.71 29.43
N LEU A 175 -10.42 36.75 28.53
CA LEU A 175 -9.33 35.98 27.92
C LEU A 175 -8.45 36.90 27.03
N VAL A 176 -7.13 36.84 27.21
CA VAL A 176 -6.15 37.56 26.39
C VAL A 176 -5.37 36.57 25.55
N PRO A 177 -5.79 36.28 24.31
CA PRO A 177 -5.13 35.28 23.45
C PRO A 177 -3.64 35.57 23.20
N LYS A 178 -3.26 36.84 23.06
CA LYS A 178 -1.87 37.27 22.83
C LYS A 178 -0.89 36.92 23.95
N LEU A 179 -1.37 36.77 25.17
CA LEU A 179 -0.57 36.42 26.34
C LEU A 179 -0.75 34.96 26.77
N SER A 180 -1.61 34.23 26.08
CA SER A 180 -1.89 32.80 26.31
C SER A 180 -0.89 31.96 25.51
N THR A 181 -0.57 30.78 26.04
CA THR A 181 0.34 29.81 25.40
C THR A 181 -0.47 28.79 24.63
N PHE A 182 -0.20 28.67 23.34
CA PHE A 182 -0.82 27.73 22.43
C PHE A 182 0.19 26.64 22.04
N VAL A 183 -0.31 25.43 21.79
CA VAL A 183 0.42 24.34 21.15
C VAL A 183 -0.42 23.81 19.99
N ASP A 184 0.25 23.37 18.95
CA ASP A 184 -0.43 22.70 17.85
C ASP A 184 -0.99 21.37 18.34
N SER A 185 -2.22 21.06 17.93
CA SER A 185 -2.92 19.85 18.32
C SER A 185 -3.66 19.26 17.12
N GLN A 186 -3.59 17.96 16.98
CA GLN A 186 -4.21 17.22 15.90
C GLN A 186 -4.78 15.90 16.44
N LYS A 187 -5.91 15.47 15.89
CA LYS A 187 -6.49 14.17 16.21
C LYS A 187 -6.25 13.19 15.08
N LEU A 188 -5.83 12.01 15.44
CA LEU A 188 -5.63 10.89 14.53
C LEU A 188 -6.58 9.77 14.89
N ARG A 189 -6.96 8.95 13.90
CA ARG A 189 -7.65 7.68 14.13
C ARG A 189 -6.81 6.56 13.54
N ILE A 190 -6.40 5.63 14.38
CA ILE A 190 -5.70 4.42 13.98
C ILE A 190 -6.64 3.24 13.98
N GLN A 191 -6.38 2.29 13.09
CA GLN A 191 -7.12 1.04 12.94
C GLN A 191 -6.18 -0.15 13.04
N GLU A 192 -6.66 -1.27 13.56
CA GLU A 192 -5.92 -2.53 13.55
C GLU A 192 -5.52 -2.96 12.15
N SER A 193 -4.30 -3.50 12.02
CA SER A 193 -3.85 -4.10 10.76
C SER A 193 -4.74 -5.28 10.37
N PRO A 194 -5.22 -5.35 9.11
CA PRO A 194 -6.07 -6.44 8.64
C PRO A 194 -5.41 -7.81 8.74
N GLU A 195 -4.09 -7.86 8.70
CA GLU A 195 -3.27 -9.09 8.67
C GLU A 195 -3.41 -9.95 9.94
N GLY A 196 -3.72 -9.34 11.08
CA GLY A 196 -3.90 -10.02 12.37
C GLY A 196 -5.33 -10.48 12.66
N LEU A 197 -6.29 -10.13 11.80
CA LEU A 197 -7.70 -10.38 12.04
C LEU A 197 -8.08 -11.82 11.63
N ARG A 198 -8.88 -12.47 12.48
CA ARG A 198 -9.52 -13.73 12.10
C ARG A 198 -10.64 -13.45 11.11
N GLY A 199 -10.89 -14.39 10.21
CA GLY A 199 -11.92 -14.21 9.17
C GLY A 199 -13.28 -13.82 9.76
N GLY A 200 -13.84 -12.66 9.32
CA GLY A 200 -15.12 -12.12 9.74
C GLY A 200 -15.06 -11.12 10.91
N GLU A 201 -13.90 -10.88 11.52
CA GLU A 201 -13.77 -9.86 12.56
C GLU A 201 -13.65 -8.46 11.95
N GLN A 202 -14.38 -7.49 12.52
CA GLN A 202 -14.23 -6.09 12.16
C GLN A 202 -13.00 -5.49 12.85
N PRO A 203 -12.14 -4.74 12.13
CA PRO A 203 -11.00 -4.06 12.73
C PRO A 203 -11.49 -2.97 13.70
N GLN A 204 -10.89 -2.95 14.88
CA GLN A 204 -11.15 -1.93 15.88
C GLN A 204 -10.36 -0.65 15.57
N THR A 205 -10.90 0.48 16.03
CA THR A 205 -10.24 1.79 15.87
C THR A 205 -9.98 2.44 17.22
N LEU A 206 -8.94 3.25 17.30
CA LEU A 206 -8.60 4.04 18.48
C LEU A 206 -8.28 5.47 18.07
N ASP A 207 -8.85 6.41 18.80
CA ASP A 207 -8.58 7.83 18.62
C ASP A 207 -7.33 8.23 19.37
N VAL A 208 -6.51 9.08 18.75
CA VAL A 208 -5.20 9.50 19.27
C VAL A 208 -5.11 11.01 19.19
N ASP A 209 -4.73 11.63 20.29
CA ASP A 209 -4.46 13.07 20.36
C ASP A 209 -2.96 13.32 20.30
N VAL A 210 -2.50 14.01 19.27
CA VAL A 210 -1.11 14.42 19.10
C VAL A 210 -0.95 15.92 19.30
N THR A 211 0.20 16.31 19.83
CA THR A 211 0.47 17.71 20.15
C THR A 211 1.89 18.11 19.77
N ASP A 212 2.05 19.41 19.51
CA ASP A 212 3.33 20.08 19.23
C ASP A 212 4.05 19.48 18.00
N ASP A 213 5.29 19.08 18.15
CA ASP A 213 6.17 18.56 17.11
C ASP A 213 5.69 17.24 16.45
N LEU A 214 4.72 16.55 17.06
CA LEU A 214 4.11 15.35 16.48
C LEU A 214 2.94 15.67 15.54
N SER A 215 2.48 16.92 15.50
CA SER A 215 1.38 17.33 14.64
C SER A 215 1.84 17.48 13.19
N GLY A 216 1.07 16.97 12.23
CA GLY A 216 1.33 17.14 10.81
C GLY A 216 2.40 16.21 10.20
N ILE A 217 2.92 15.23 10.96
CA ILE A 217 3.99 14.35 10.48
C ILE A 217 3.43 13.16 9.69
N GLY A 218 2.28 12.62 10.08
CA GLY A 218 1.71 11.42 9.47
C GLY A 218 0.81 11.69 8.27
N THR A 219 0.67 10.69 7.40
CA THR A 219 -0.31 10.68 6.30
C THR A 219 -1.27 9.49 6.44
N PRO A 220 -2.54 9.61 5.96
CA PRO A 220 -3.43 8.47 5.93
C PRO A 220 -2.81 7.31 5.13
N GLY A 221 -2.82 6.12 5.71
CA GLY A 221 -2.18 4.93 5.15
C GLY A 221 -0.90 4.50 5.87
N ASP A 222 -0.26 5.40 6.61
CA ASP A 222 0.97 5.09 7.32
C ASP A 222 0.71 4.07 8.44
N ARG A 223 1.60 3.11 8.59
CA ARG A 223 1.66 2.23 9.76
C ARG A 223 2.42 2.94 10.86
N VAL A 224 1.82 3.03 12.02
CA VAL A 224 2.39 3.76 13.14
C VAL A 224 2.38 2.92 14.42
N ILE A 225 3.44 3.10 15.21
CA ILE A 225 3.50 2.67 16.59
C ILE A 225 3.37 3.93 17.43
N ILE A 226 2.34 3.99 18.24
CA ILE A 226 2.06 5.13 19.09
C ILE A 226 2.23 4.71 20.54
N ASN A 227 3.16 5.38 21.22
CA ASN A 227 3.36 5.21 22.64
C ASN A 227 2.71 6.40 23.35
N GLY A 228 1.92 6.13 24.36
CA GLY A 228 1.21 7.20 25.03
C GLY A 228 0.41 6.75 26.25
N ILE A 229 -0.30 7.68 26.84
CA ILE A 229 -1.12 7.46 28.01
C ILE A 229 -2.56 7.24 27.59
N LEU A 230 -3.14 6.11 27.94
CA LEU A 230 -4.55 5.85 27.66
C LEU A 230 -5.43 6.69 28.61
N ARG A 231 -6.28 7.54 28.02
CA ARG A 231 -7.20 8.40 28.76
C ARG A 231 -8.64 8.01 28.51
N SER A 232 -9.51 8.40 29.43
CA SER A 232 -10.95 8.25 29.30
C SER A 232 -11.64 9.61 29.35
N GLN A 233 -12.65 9.78 28.47
CA GLN A 233 -13.49 10.96 28.43
C GLN A 233 -14.96 10.56 28.61
N GLN A 234 -15.66 11.23 29.52
CA GLN A 234 -17.08 10.96 29.76
C GLN A 234 -17.93 11.34 28.56
N ARG A 235 -18.68 10.38 28.04
CA ARG A 235 -19.60 10.60 26.92
C ARG A 235 -20.82 11.41 27.38
N MET A 236 -21.22 12.38 26.54
CA MET A 236 -22.45 13.13 26.74
C MET A 236 -23.49 12.60 25.77
N ILE A 237 -24.68 12.24 26.30
CA ILE A 237 -25.82 11.79 25.49
C ILE A 237 -26.94 12.80 25.73
N LYS A 238 -27.36 13.51 24.67
CA LYS A 238 -28.42 14.55 24.72
C LYS A 238 -28.18 15.62 25.81
N GLY A 239 -26.93 15.94 26.12
CA GLY A 239 -26.57 16.93 27.14
C GLY A 239 -26.41 16.36 28.56
N GLU A 240 -26.75 15.10 28.78
CA GLU A 240 -26.59 14.41 30.08
C GLU A 240 -25.31 13.56 30.12
N LYS A 241 -24.72 13.44 31.30
CA LYS A 241 -23.49 12.65 31.51
C LYS A 241 -23.84 11.16 31.47
N SER A 242 -23.23 10.43 30.54
CA SER A 242 -23.35 8.96 30.46
C SER A 242 -22.43 8.27 31.47
N THR A 243 -22.77 7.05 31.86
CA THR A 243 -21.88 6.13 32.59
C THR A 243 -20.82 5.46 31.69
N VAL A 244 -20.99 5.58 30.38
CA VAL A 244 -20.03 5.05 29.39
C VAL A 244 -19.00 6.11 29.08
N PHE A 245 -17.72 5.71 29.07
CA PHE A 245 -16.58 6.55 28.74
C PHE A 245 -15.99 6.14 27.41
N ASP A 246 -15.68 7.12 26.58
CA ASP A 246 -14.88 6.93 25.40
C ASP A 246 -13.40 6.93 25.80
N ILE A 247 -12.60 6.08 25.17
CA ILE A 247 -11.15 5.98 25.39
C ILE A 247 -10.41 6.61 24.23
N PHE A 248 -9.31 7.27 24.55
CA PHE A 248 -8.39 7.83 23.54
C PHE A 248 -6.94 7.75 24.08
N LEU A 249 -5.98 7.77 23.16
CA LEU A 249 -4.57 7.73 23.50
C LEU A 249 -3.98 9.15 23.43
N GLU A 250 -3.49 9.64 24.54
CA GLU A 250 -2.66 10.86 24.59
C GLU A 250 -1.25 10.50 24.14
N CYS A 251 -0.89 10.90 22.91
CA CYS A 251 0.36 10.51 22.28
C CYS A 251 1.57 11.15 22.98
N ASN A 252 2.51 10.32 23.40
CA ASN A 252 3.81 10.77 23.85
C ASN A 252 4.86 10.67 22.74
N SER A 253 4.90 9.56 21.99
CA SER A 253 5.75 9.41 20.82
C SER A 253 5.02 8.71 19.69
N LEU A 254 5.37 9.08 18.49
CA LEU A 254 4.85 8.49 17.25
C LEU A 254 6.06 8.00 16.47
N GLU A 255 6.06 6.71 16.21
CA GLU A 255 7.06 6.03 15.42
C GLU A 255 6.36 5.47 14.18
N PHE A 256 6.92 5.68 13.02
CA PHE A 256 6.39 5.04 11.83
C PHE A 256 6.79 3.57 11.88
N ALA A 257 5.80 2.70 11.96
CA ALA A 257 6.00 1.25 11.87
C ALA A 257 6.20 0.82 10.42
N GLU A 258 6.37 1.76 9.52
CA GLU A 258 6.87 1.49 8.20
C GLU A 258 8.28 0.95 8.35
N LYS A 259 8.32 -0.35 8.50
CA LYS A 259 9.40 -1.06 7.88
C LYS A 259 9.16 -0.88 6.38
N GLU A 260 9.66 0.20 5.82
CA GLU A 260 10.12 0.17 4.45
C GLU A 260 10.85 -1.16 4.32
N PHE A 261 10.95 -1.72 3.13
CA PHE A 261 11.81 -2.90 2.95
C PHE A 261 13.18 -2.72 3.64
N GLU A 262 13.53 -1.49 4.01
CA GLU A 262 14.72 -1.05 4.74
C GLU A 262 14.76 -1.46 6.23
N GLU A 263 13.63 -1.75 6.88
CA GLU A 263 13.57 -2.00 8.33
C GLU A 263 13.23 -3.44 8.72
N VAL A 264 13.15 -4.38 7.77
CA VAL A 264 13.09 -5.79 8.10
C VAL A 264 14.42 -6.13 8.79
N GLU A 265 14.39 -6.43 10.10
CA GLU A 265 15.58 -6.85 10.85
C GLU A 265 16.14 -8.11 10.20
N ILE A 266 17.23 -7.93 9.47
CA ILE A 266 17.99 -8.99 8.85
C ILE A 266 19.20 -9.23 9.76
N ASN A 267 19.24 -10.37 10.42
CA ASN A 267 20.38 -10.77 11.22
C ASN A 267 21.53 -11.20 10.29
N GLU A 268 22.79 -11.18 10.79
CA GLU A 268 23.96 -11.64 10.04
C GLU A 268 23.77 -13.06 9.47
N ASN A 269 23.19 -13.97 10.24
CA ASN A 269 22.86 -15.34 9.78
C ASN A 269 21.85 -15.36 8.62
N ASP A 270 20.85 -14.46 8.64
CA ASP A 270 19.89 -14.32 7.57
C ASP A 270 20.56 -13.80 6.30
N GLU A 271 21.47 -12.83 6.45
CA GLU A 271 22.23 -12.26 5.33
C GLU A 271 23.12 -13.29 4.64
N ASP A 272 23.84 -14.09 5.43
CA ASP A 272 24.66 -15.19 4.90
C ASP A 272 23.81 -16.23 4.17
N THR A 273 22.65 -16.57 4.72
CA THR A 273 21.70 -17.50 4.08
C THR A 273 21.15 -16.92 2.77
N ILE A 274 20.79 -15.64 2.75
CA ILE A 274 20.28 -14.93 1.57
C ILE A 274 21.35 -14.88 0.48
N ARG A 275 22.60 -14.56 0.83
CA ARG A 275 23.73 -14.55 -0.11
C ARG A 275 24.03 -15.94 -0.66
N ALA A 276 23.99 -16.98 0.18
CA ALA A 276 24.16 -18.36 -0.27
C ALA A 276 23.05 -18.79 -1.24
N LEU A 277 21.79 -18.42 -0.97
CA LEU A 277 20.67 -18.67 -1.88
C LEU A 277 20.82 -17.94 -3.22
N SER A 278 21.32 -16.71 -3.23
CA SER A 278 21.47 -15.91 -4.46
C SER A 278 22.49 -16.48 -5.44
N THR A 279 23.49 -17.22 -4.95
CA THR A 279 24.51 -17.88 -5.77
C THR A 279 24.06 -19.22 -6.35
N ASP A 280 22.89 -19.74 -5.91
CA ASP A 280 22.36 -21.00 -6.42
C ASP A 280 21.84 -20.84 -7.86
N PRO A 281 22.32 -21.65 -8.82
CA PRO A 281 21.81 -21.60 -10.20
C PRO A 281 20.31 -21.86 -10.33
N LEU A 282 19.71 -22.52 -9.34
CA LEU A 282 18.29 -22.86 -9.29
C LEU A 282 17.43 -21.84 -8.50
N ILE A 283 17.99 -20.69 -8.14
CA ILE A 283 17.30 -19.70 -7.31
C ILE A 283 15.93 -19.29 -7.87
N TYR A 284 15.83 -19.07 -9.17
CA TYR A 284 14.56 -18.73 -9.82
C TYR A 284 13.51 -19.82 -9.64
N ARG A 285 13.90 -21.07 -9.82
CA ARG A 285 13.01 -22.21 -9.62
C ARG A 285 12.57 -22.31 -8.16
N LYS A 286 13.48 -22.15 -7.21
CA LYS A 286 13.17 -22.16 -5.78
C LYS A 286 12.21 -21.04 -5.40
N ILE A 287 12.40 -19.85 -5.93
CA ILE A 287 11.49 -18.72 -5.70
C ILE A 287 10.12 -19.00 -6.31
N THR A 288 10.06 -19.46 -7.56
CA THR A 288 8.81 -19.78 -8.26
C THR A 288 8.03 -20.87 -7.53
N HIS A 289 8.70 -21.94 -7.07
CA HIS A 289 8.07 -23.01 -6.29
C HIS A 289 7.65 -22.57 -4.89
N SER A 290 8.25 -21.53 -4.34
CA SER A 290 7.86 -20.95 -3.06
C SER A 290 6.63 -20.05 -3.16
N ILE A 291 6.20 -19.67 -4.38
CA ILE A 291 4.97 -18.93 -4.60
C ILE A 291 3.81 -19.89 -4.80
N ALA A 292 2.87 -19.87 -3.87
CA ALA A 292 1.68 -20.72 -3.87
C ALA A 292 1.99 -22.20 -4.19
N PRO A 293 2.78 -22.91 -3.38
CA PRO A 293 3.18 -24.29 -3.64
C PRO A 293 2.02 -25.28 -3.68
N THR A 294 0.87 -24.94 -3.10
CA THR A 294 -0.37 -25.71 -3.16
C THR A 294 -1.07 -25.66 -4.52
N ILE A 295 -0.68 -24.72 -5.40
CA ILE A 295 -1.22 -24.58 -6.75
C ILE A 295 -0.23 -25.23 -7.73
N TYR A 296 -0.68 -26.25 -8.44
CA TYR A 296 0.12 -26.96 -9.44
C TYR A 296 0.16 -26.21 -10.77
N GLY A 297 1.32 -26.17 -11.41
CA GLY A 297 1.52 -25.55 -12.72
C GLY A 297 1.56 -24.04 -12.70
N SER A 298 1.33 -23.42 -13.86
CA SER A 298 1.36 -21.97 -14.09
C SER A 298 2.71 -21.34 -13.70
N GLU A 299 3.82 -22.00 -14.07
CA GLU A 299 5.17 -21.58 -13.68
C GLU A 299 5.50 -20.18 -14.21
N ASP A 300 5.13 -19.86 -15.46
CA ASP A 300 5.35 -18.54 -16.06
C ASP A 300 4.61 -17.44 -15.27
N VAL A 301 3.39 -17.72 -14.79
CA VAL A 301 2.60 -16.79 -13.96
C VAL A 301 3.28 -16.58 -12.60
N LYS A 302 3.74 -17.64 -11.98
CA LYS A 302 4.45 -17.58 -10.69
C LYS A 302 5.79 -16.85 -10.84
N GLU A 303 6.50 -17.05 -11.95
CA GLU A 303 7.73 -16.34 -12.25
C GLU A 303 7.48 -14.83 -12.46
N ALA A 304 6.43 -14.48 -13.20
CA ALA A 304 6.00 -13.10 -13.37
C ALA A 304 5.61 -12.43 -12.05
N ILE A 305 4.93 -13.15 -11.16
CA ILE A 305 4.61 -12.68 -9.80
C ILE A 305 5.89 -12.52 -8.97
N ALA A 306 6.87 -13.42 -9.11
CA ALA A 306 8.17 -13.26 -8.46
C ALA A 306 8.84 -11.95 -8.90
N LEU A 307 8.92 -11.70 -10.21
CA LEU A 307 9.47 -10.46 -10.75
C LEU A 307 8.69 -9.23 -10.25
N GLN A 308 7.36 -9.32 -10.12
CA GLN A 308 6.54 -8.25 -9.57
C GLN A 308 6.88 -7.96 -8.10
N ILE A 309 7.07 -8.97 -7.26
CA ILE A 309 7.41 -8.81 -5.83
C ILE A 309 8.77 -8.14 -5.67
N PHE A 310 9.77 -8.54 -6.46
CA PHE A 310 11.11 -7.94 -6.43
C PHE A 310 11.10 -6.52 -7.03
N GLY A 311 10.35 -6.30 -8.09
CA GLY A 311 10.18 -5.00 -8.76
C GLY A 311 11.45 -4.45 -9.39
N GLY A 312 11.30 -3.50 -10.29
CA GLY A 312 12.38 -2.70 -10.86
C GLY A 312 12.77 -1.51 -9.97
N ILE A 313 13.64 -0.65 -10.47
CA ILE A 313 14.14 0.53 -9.77
C ILE A 313 13.33 1.75 -10.16
N ALA A 314 12.77 2.45 -9.17
CA ALA A 314 12.22 3.77 -9.37
C ALA A 314 13.37 4.78 -9.58
N LYS A 315 13.28 5.61 -10.63
CA LYS A 315 14.34 6.55 -11.00
C LYS A 315 13.79 7.96 -11.09
N GLU A 316 14.47 8.89 -10.44
CA GLU A 316 14.21 10.32 -10.59
C GLU A 316 15.19 10.90 -11.61
N MET A 317 14.66 11.54 -12.62
CA MET A 317 15.47 12.18 -13.65
C MET A 317 15.84 13.62 -13.26
N PRO A 318 16.93 14.19 -13.79
CA PRO A 318 17.35 15.55 -13.47
C PRO A 318 16.34 16.64 -13.84
N ASP A 319 15.40 16.34 -14.75
CA ASP A 319 14.29 17.19 -15.16
C ASP A 319 13.08 17.13 -14.23
N GLY A 320 13.17 16.33 -13.14
CA GLY A 320 12.08 16.07 -12.19
C GLY A 320 11.07 15.02 -12.68
N SER A 321 11.26 14.41 -13.84
CA SER A 321 10.42 13.29 -14.26
C SER A 321 10.74 12.03 -13.47
N HIS A 322 9.69 11.23 -13.17
CA HIS A 322 9.78 10.00 -12.40
C HIS A 322 9.51 8.78 -13.28
N LEU A 323 10.47 7.86 -13.33
CA LEU A 323 10.28 6.56 -13.98
C LEU A 323 9.93 5.53 -12.91
N ARG A 324 8.76 4.91 -13.06
CA ARG A 324 8.28 3.89 -12.12
C ARG A 324 9.13 2.62 -12.17
N GLY A 325 9.30 1.97 -11.01
CA GLY A 325 9.88 0.63 -10.90
C GLY A 325 8.82 -0.47 -10.73
N ASP A 326 7.57 -0.12 -10.47
CA ASP A 326 6.50 -1.07 -10.21
C ASP A 326 6.09 -1.83 -11.47
N ILE A 327 5.90 -3.15 -11.31
CA ILE A 327 5.48 -4.07 -12.39
C ILE A 327 4.01 -4.40 -12.16
N HIS A 328 3.17 -4.20 -13.19
CA HIS A 328 1.75 -4.52 -13.14
C HIS A 328 1.47 -5.82 -13.88
N VAL A 329 0.81 -6.77 -13.22
CA VAL A 329 0.46 -8.08 -13.77
C VAL A 329 -1.04 -8.28 -13.74
N LEU A 330 -1.60 -8.79 -14.84
CA LEU A 330 -3.02 -9.09 -14.96
C LEU A 330 -3.22 -10.56 -15.31
N LEU A 331 -4.07 -11.24 -14.55
CA LEU A 331 -4.47 -12.61 -14.77
C LEU A 331 -5.91 -12.65 -15.27
N ILE A 332 -6.12 -13.05 -16.52
CA ILE A 332 -7.47 -13.22 -17.08
C ILE A 332 -7.69 -14.69 -17.31
N GLY A 333 -8.79 -15.24 -16.81
CA GLY A 333 -8.99 -16.68 -17.03
C GLY A 333 -10.33 -17.19 -16.56
N ASP A 334 -10.58 -18.47 -16.87
CA ASP A 334 -11.80 -19.15 -16.52
C ASP A 334 -12.01 -19.22 -15.00
N PRO A 335 -13.24 -19.34 -14.50
CA PRO A 335 -13.50 -19.53 -13.09
C PRO A 335 -12.95 -20.89 -12.62
N GLY A 336 -12.45 -20.93 -11.38
CA GLY A 336 -11.94 -22.19 -10.79
C GLY A 336 -10.44 -22.46 -10.99
N ILE A 337 -9.71 -21.67 -11.76
CA ILE A 337 -8.27 -21.84 -12.03
C ILE A 337 -7.37 -21.22 -10.92
N ALA A 338 -7.86 -21.09 -9.71
CA ALA A 338 -7.12 -20.62 -8.54
C ALA A 338 -6.55 -19.18 -8.61
N LYS A 339 -7.02 -18.28 -9.51
CA LYS A 339 -6.56 -16.87 -9.59
C LYS A 339 -6.63 -16.15 -8.24
N SER A 340 -7.80 -16.17 -7.59
CA SER A 340 -8.02 -15.52 -6.29
C SER A 340 -7.14 -16.11 -5.18
N GLN A 341 -6.81 -17.41 -5.26
CA GLN A 341 -5.90 -18.06 -4.31
C GLN A 341 -4.46 -17.57 -4.52
N LEU A 342 -4.02 -17.40 -5.76
CA LEU A 342 -2.72 -16.80 -6.08
C LEU A 342 -2.62 -15.39 -5.51
N LEU A 343 -3.63 -14.53 -5.74
CA LEU A 343 -3.66 -13.18 -5.21
C LEU A 343 -3.54 -13.16 -3.68
N ARG A 344 -4.36 -13.98 -3.00
CA ARG A 344 -4.33 -14.08 -1.52
C ARG A 344 -2.99 -14.58 -0.99
N TYR A 345 -2.34 -15.50 -1.70
CA TYR A 345 -1.02 -15.99 -1.31
C TYR A 345 0.05 -14.90 -1.45
N VAL A 346 0.02 -14.13 -2.53
CA VAL A 346 0.93 -13.00 -2.75
C VAL A 346 0.79 -11.95 -1.66
N VAL A 347 -0.45 -11.66 -1.24
CA VAL A 347 -0.72 -10.74 -0.11
C VAL A 347 -0.09 -11.24 1.19
N LYS A 348 -0.09 -12.55 1.44
CA LYS A 348 0.60 -13.13 2.60
C LYS A 348 2.11 -13.07 2.48
N LEU A 349 2.64 -13.18 1.27
CA LEU A 349 4.07 -13.25 1.01
C LEU A 349 4.73 -11.87 1.00
N SER A 350 4.03 -10.87 0.50
CA SER A 350 4.53 -9.50 0.45
C SER A 350 4.40 -8.81 1.82
N PRO A 351 5.42 -8.08 2.27
CA PRO A 351 5.36 -7.38 3.56
C PRO A 351 4.31 -6.25 3.58
N ARG A 352 4.00 -5.67 2.43
CA ARG A 352 2.98 -4.61 2.28
C ARG A 352 2.10 -4.94 1.08
N ALA A 353 0.95 -5.52 1.35
CA ALA A 353 -0.01 -5.84 0.32
C ALA A 353 -1.45 -5.71 0.82
N ILE A 354 -2.31 -5.22 -0.06
CA ILE A 354 -3.75 -5.07 0.21
C ILE A 354 -4.53 -5.89 -0.81
N TYR A 355 -5.46 -6.70 -0.31
CA TYR A 355 -6.42 -7.43 -1.16
C TYR A 355 -7.74 -6.70 -1.19
N THR A 356 -8.27 -6.50 -2.39
CA THR A 356 -9.59 -5.91 -2.61
C THR A 356 -10.31 -6.62 -3.75
N SER A 357 -11.65 -6.58 -3.73
CA SER A 357 -12.47 -7.10 -4.84
C SER A 357 -13.11 -5.94 -5.60
N GLY A 358 -13.02 -5.98 -6.93
CA GLY A 358 -13.60 -4.98 -7.83
C GLY A 358 -15.13 -4.87 -7.72
N GLN A 359 -15.81 -5.93 -7.29
CA GLN A 359 -17.27 -5.93 -7.12
C GLN A 359 -17.71 -5.21 -5.83
N SER A 360 -16.97 -5.37 -4.75
CA SER A 360 -17.33 -4.84 -3.42
C SER A 360 -16.70 -3.49 -3.11
N SER A 361 -15.67 -3.10 -3.85
CA SER A 361 -14.99 -1.82 -3.68
C SER A 361 -15.61 -0.77 -4.58
N THR A 362 -15.98 0.37 -3.98
CA THR A 362 -16.35 1.59 -4.72
C THR A 362 -15.10 2.40 -5.06
N SER A 363 -15.20 3.36 -5.99
CA SER A 363 -14.09 4.29 -6.28
C SER A 363 -13.53 4.93 -5.00
N ALA A 364 -14.41 5.22 -4.07
CA ALA A 364 -14.09 5.73 -2.75
C ALA A 364 -13.27 4.74 -1.91
N GLY A 365 -13.60 3.45 -1.93
CA GLY A 365 -12.87 2.40 -1.22
C GLY A 365 -11.52 2.05 -1.86
N LEU A 366 -11.37 2.29 -3.16
CA LEU A 366 -10.10 2.10 -3.88
C LEU A 366 -9.15 3.29 -3.72
N THR A 367 -9.66 4.51 -3.77
CA THR A 367 -8.83 5.73 -3.78
C THR A 367 -8.83 6.44 -2.44
N ALA A 368 -9.82 7.29 -2.21
CA ALA A 368 -10.07 7.93 -0.94
C ALA A 368 -11.52 8.40 -0.84
N THR A 369 -12.04 8.39 0.37
CA THR A 369 -13.39 8.81 0.70
C THR A 369 -13.37 10.09 1.52
N ALA A 370 -14.25 11.04 1.18
CA ALA A 370 -14.53 12.16 2.06
C ALA A 370 -15.59 11.72 3.09
N VAL A 371 -15.24 11.74 4.36
CA VAL A 371 -16.11 11.37 5.48
C VAL A 371 -16.27 12.58 6.39
N LYS A 372 -17.48 12.78 6.93
CA LYS A 372 -17.72 13.85 7.92
C LYS A 372 -16.93 13.55 9.18
N ASP A 373 -16.28 14.58 9.70
CA ASP A 373 -15.53 14.47 10.94
C ASP A 373 -16.47 14.33 12.14
N GLU A 374 -16.39 13.20 12.81
CA GLU A 374 -17.11 12.92 14.05
C GLU A 374 -16.45 13.54 15.29
N PHE A 375 -15.22 14.09 15.14
CA PHE A 375 -14.44 14.65 16.24
C PHE A 375 -14.87 16.05 16.71
N GLY A 376 -15.90 16.64 16.13
CA GLY A 376 -16.48 17.84 16.71
C GLY A 376 -17.18 18.82 15.77
N ASP A 377 -16.63 19.14 14.59
CA ASP A 377 -17.14 20.26 13.78
C ASP A 377 -17.93 19.80 12.54
N GLY A 378 -18.09 18.50 12.33
CA GLY A 378 -18.80 17.96 11.16
C GLY A 378 -18.14 18.33 9.82
N ARG A 379 -16.87 18.75 9.81
CA ARG A 379 -16.10 19.01 8.59
C ARG A 379 -15.77 17.72 7.86
N TRP A 380 -15.50 17.85 6.58
CA TRP A 380 -15.09 16.73 5.76
C TRP A 380 -13.61 16.42 5.96
N THR A 381 -13.24 15.15 6.05
CA THR A 381 -11.86 14.64 6.11
C THR A 381 -11.70 13.53 5.09
N LEU A 382 -10.46 13.29 4.63
CA LEU A 382 -10.14 12.21 3.70
C LEU A 382 -9.77 10.92 4.45
N GLU A 383 -10.37 9.83 4.02
CA GLU A 383 -10.05 8.48 4.46
C GLU A 383 -9.39 7.72 3.29
N ALA A 384 -8.21 7.13 3.54
CA ALA A 384 -7.43 6.45 2.52
C ALA A 384 -8.08 5.15 2.05
N GLY A 385 -8.11 4.92 0.74
CA GLY A 385 -8.57 3.68 0.12
C GLY A 385 -7.45 2.67 -0.12
N ALA A 386 -7.81 1.51 -0.70
CA ALA A 386 -6.92 0.36 -0.85
C ALA A 386 -5.61 0.66 -1.61
N LEU A 387 -5.65 1.46 -2.68
CA LEU A 387 -4.47 1.81 -3.47
C LEU A 387 -3.50 2.71 -2.71
N VAL A 388 -4.03 3.65 -1.92
CA VAL A 388 -3.22 4.53 -1.07
C VAL A 388 -2.62 3.73 0.09
N LEU A 389 -3.41 2.83 0.70
CA LEU A 389 -2.93 1.93 1.75
C LEU A 389 -1.87 0.94 1.26
N ALA A 390 -1.84 0.62 -0.04
CA ALA A 390 -0.85 -0.25 -0.68
C ALA A 390 0.38 0.52 -1.20
N ASP A 391 0.55 1.80 -0.88
CA ASP A 391 1.72 2.59 -1.32
C ASP A 391 3.03 1.87 -1.00
N MET A 392 4.01 1.84 -1.92
CA MET A 392 5.27 1.10 -1.85
C MET A 392 5.12 -0.44 -1.72
N GLY A 393 3.94 -0.98 -2.01
CA GLY A 393 3.62 -2.41 -1.86
C GLY A 393 2.91 -3.00 -3.07
N ILE A 394 2.03 -3.98 -2.82
CA ILE A 394 1.23 -4.66 -3.84
C ILE A 394 -0.26 -4.45 -3.58
N ALA A 395 -0.96 -3.93 -4.58
CA ALA A 395 -2.42 -3.90 -4.59
C ALA A 395 -2.94 -5.11 -5.39
N ALA A 396 -3.52 -6.08 -4.69
CA ALA A 396 -4.15 -7.24 -5.31
C ALA A 396 -5.64 -6.96 -5.50
N VAL A 397 -6.06 -6.82 -6.76
CA VAL A 397 -7.45 -6.50 -7.13
C VAL A 397 -8.08 -7.69 -7.84
N ASP A 398 -9.02 -8.34 -7.19
CA ASP A 398 -9.77 -9.45 -7.76
C ASP A 398 -11.05 -8.96 -8.46
N GLU A 399 -11.58 -9.75 -9.38
CA GLU A 399 -12.83 -9.45 -10.12
C GLU A 399 -12.83 -8.07 -10.81
N MET A 400 -11.72 -7.67 -11.43
CA MET A 400 -11.60 -6.38 -12.12
C MET A 400 -12.60 -6.19 -13.28
N ASP A 401 -13.11 -7.29 -13.85
CA ASP A 401 -14.14 -7.29 -14.87
C ASP A 401 -15.49 -6.70 -14.40
N LYS A 402 -15.75 -6.76 -13.08
CA LYS A 402 -16.98 -6.25 -12.46
C LYS A 402 -16.90 -4.81 -11.97
N MET A 403 -15.75 -4.15 -12.09
CA MET A 403 -15.55 -2.76 -11.69
C MET A 403 -16.37 -1.79 -12.54
N GLN A 404 -16.87 -0.73 -11.91
CA GLN A 404 -17.55 0.37 -12.58
C GLN A 404 -16.56 1.26 -13.37
N LYS A 405 -17.07 2.10 -14.28
CA LYS A 405 -16.22 2.96 -15.13
C LYS A 405 -15.40 3.97 -14.31
N GLU A 406 -15.99 4.51 -13.27
CA GLU A 406 -15.38 5.48 -12.36
C GLU A 406 -14.20 4.86 -11.61
N ASP A 407 -14.36 3.62 -11.15
CA ASP A 407 -13.33 2.87 -10.43
C ASP A 407 -12.15 2.54 -11.34
N ARG A 408 -12.43 2.20 -12.60
CA ARG A 408 -11.39 1.95 -13.61
C ARG A 408 -10.59 3.22 -13.92
N SER A 409 -11.23 4.41 -13.94
CA SER A 409 -10.51 5.69 -14.14
C SER A 409 -9.51 5.96 -13.03
N ALA A 410 -9.86 5.66 -11.79
CA ALA A 410 -8.97 5.82 -10.64
C ALA A 410 -7.73 4.89 -10.74
N LEU A 411 -7.92 3.66 -11.21
CA LEU A 411 -6.80 2.75 -11.49
C LEU A 411 -5.88 3.30 -12.60
N HIS A 412 -6.44 3.95 -13.63
CA HIS A 412 -5.64 4.57 -14.68
C HIS A 412 -4.66 5.62 -14.14
N GLU A 413 -5.14 6.49 -13.25
CA GLU A 413 -4.33 7.54 -12.63
C GLU A 413 -3.25 6.93 -11.72
N ALA A 414 -3.63 6.01 -10.85
CA ALA A 414 -2.71 5.34 -9.94
C ALA A 414 -1.58 4.60 -10.68
N MET A 415 -1.89 3.86 -11.76
CA MET A 415 -0.90 3.10 -12.53
C MET A 415 0.06 3.98 -13.33
N GLU A 416 -0.37 5.15 -13.77
CA GLU A 416 0.44 6.02 -14.63
C GLU A 416 1.20 7.08 -13.85
N GLN A 417 0.50 7.79 -12.95
CA GLN A 417 1.05 8.92 -12.20
C GLN A 417 1.59 8.51 -10.82
N GLN A 418 1.33 7.29 -10.37
CA GLN A 418 1.65 6.81 -9.03
C GLN A 418 1.10 7.72 -7.92
N SER A 419 0.05 8.45 -8.25
CA SER A 419 -0.67 9.37 -7.37
C SER A 419 -2.16 9.36 -7.72
N ILE A 420 -2.98 9.75 -6.76
CA ILE A 420 -4.43 9.84 -6.92
C ILE A 420 -4.85 11.23 -6.48
N SER A 421 -5.45 11.98 -7.39
CA SER A 421 -5.98 13.31 -7.12
C SER A 421 -7.44 13.20 -6.67
N VAL A 422 -7.73 13.70 -5.48
CA VAL A 422 -9.06 13.69 -4.89
C VAL A 422 -9.55 15.10 -4.70
N ALA A 423 -10.66 15.45 -5.36
CA ALA A 423 -11.38 16.71 -5.17
C ALA A 423 -12.81 16.38 -4.73
N LYS A 424 -13.04 16.23 -3.43
CA LYS A 424 -14.35 15.88 -2.85
C LYS A 424 -14.67 16.76 -1.64
N ALA A 425 -15.91 17.20 -1.54
CA ALA A 425 -16.42 17.96 -0.41
C ALA A 425 -15.61 19.22 -0.04
N GLY A 426 -15.01 19.88 -1.04
CA GLY A 426 -14.19 21.08 -0.84
C GLY A 426 -12.74 20.83 -0.42
N ILE A 427 -12.34 19.54 -0.34
CA ILE A 427 -10.96 19.15 -0.07
C ILE A 427 -10.31 18.71 -1.37
N THR A 428 -9.18 19.33 -1.72
CA THR A 428 -8.32 18.89 -2.83
C THR A 428 -7.02 18.38 -2.25
N ALA A 429 -6.68 17.12 -2.54
CA ALA A 429 -5.44 16.49 -2.09
C ALA A 429 -4.93 15.51 -3.14
N THR A 430 -3.62 15.43 -3.26
CA THR A 430 -2.95 14.40 -4.08
C THR A 430 -2.31 13.39 -3.12
N LEU A 431 -2.76 12.15 -3.20
CA LEU A 431 -2.28 11.05 -2.36
C LEU A 431 -1.31 10.18 -3.18
N LYS A 432 -0.23 9.74 -2.58
CA LYS A 432 0.72 8.83 -3.23
C LYS A 432 0.12 7.42 -3.33
N SER A 433 0.34 6.77 -4.47
CA SER A 433 -0.15 5.40 -4.76
C SER A 433 0.89 4.67 -5.61
N ARG A 434 2.12 4.58 -5.11
CA ARG A 434 3.25 3.87 -5.73
C ARG A 434 3.15 2.40 -5.39
N CYS A 435 2.27 1.68 -6.07
CA CYS A 435 2.05 0.26 -5.80
C CYS A 435 2.10 -0.56 -7.08
N ALA A 436 2.61 -1.79 -6.96
CA ALA A 436 2.50 -2.78 -8.00
C ALA A 436 1.08 -3.35 -8.02
N LEU A 437 0.40 -3.35 -9.17
CA LEU A 437 -0.96 -3.87 -9.30
C LEU A 437 -0.93 -5.33 -9.77
N LEU A 438 -1.52 -6.23 -8.98
CA LEU A 438 -1.80 -7.61 -9.36
C LEU A 438 -3.30 -7.77 -9.55
N GLY A 439 -3.75 -7.81 -10.81
CA GLY A 439 -5.16 -7.90 -11.16
C GLY A 439 -5.61 -9.32 -11.49
N ALA A 440 -6.85 -9.69 -11.14
CA ALA A 440 -7.52 -10.87 -11.66
C ALA A 440 -8.87 -10.51 -12.25
N ALA A 441 -9.20 -11.13 -13.39
CA ALA A 441 -10.45 -10.92 -14.09
C ALA A 441 -10.97 -12.21 -14.72
N ASN A 442 -12.28 -12.25 -14.97
CA ASN A 442 -12.89 -13.31 -15.75
C ASN A 442 -13.19 -12.81 -17.18
N PRO A 443 -13.26 -13.72 -18.17
CA PRO A 443 -13.67 -13.35 -19.51
C PRO A 443 -15.15 -12.92 -19.55
N LYS A 444 -15.52 -12.14 -20.53
CA LYS A 444 -16.84 -11.50 -20.71
C LYS A 444 -18.02 -12.47 -20.60
N TYR A 445 -17.86 -13.69 -21.07
CA TYR A 445 -18.91 -14.72 -21.07
C TYR A 445 -18.73 -15.79 -19.98
N GLY A 446 -17.89 -15.52 -19.01
CA GLY A 446 -17.58 -16.42 -17.91
C GLY A 446 -16.50 -17.45 -18.21
N ARG A 447 -16.38 -17.92 -19.46
CA ARG A 447 -15.33 -18.81 -19.96
C ARG A 447 -14.83 -18.32 -21.32
N PHE A 448 -13.58 -18.67 -21.63
CA PHE A 448 -13.02 -18.41 -22.94
C PHE A 448 -13.62 -19.35 -23.99
N ASP A 449 -14.09 -18.80 -25.08
CA ASP A 449 -14.44 -19.55 -26.30
C ASP A 449 -13.17 -19.75 -27.12
N MET A 450 -12.78 -21.01 -27.31
CA MET A 450 -11.59 -21.41 -28.07
C MET A 450 -11.67 -21.02 -29.56
N TRP A 451 -12.88 -20.85 -30.08
CA TRP A 451 -13.13 -20.51 -31.48
C TRP A 451 -13.27 -19.00 -31.70
N GLY A 452 -13.46 -18.27 -30.62
CA GLY A 452 -13.60 -16.82 -30.61
C GLY A 452 -12.26 -16.09 -30.48
N ASP A 453 -12.26 -14.82 -30.84
CA ASP A 453 -11.10 -13.96 -30.62
C ASP A 453 -10.91 -13.65 -29.13
N ILE A 454 -9.77 -14.00 -28.55
CA ILE A 454 -9.48 -13.82 -27.12
C ILE A 454 -9.59 -12.35 -26.69
N ALA A 455 -9.11 -11.42 -27.51
CA ALA A 455 -9.15 -9.99 -27.19
C ALA A 455 -10.58 -9.45 -27.08
N ASP A 456 -11.51 -9.93 -27.89
CA ASP A 456 -12.93 -9.53 -27.85
C ASP A 456 -13.67 -10.07 -26.62
N GLN A 457 -13.11 -11.09 -25.99
CA GLN A 457 -13.68 -11.72 -24.80
C GLN A 457 -13.19 -11.09 -23.50
N ILE A 458 -12.28 -10.13 -23.57
CA ILE A 458 -11.78 -9.40 -22.39
C ILE A 458 -12.69 -8.20 -22.12
N ASN A 459 -13.36 -8.17 -20.96
CA ASN A 459 -14.25 -7.09 -20.56
C ASN A 459 -13.49 -5.93 -19.88
N MET A 460 -12.45 -5.43 -20.56
CA MET A 460 -11.68 -4.28 -20.07
C MET A 460 -11.33 -3.33 -21.21
N PRO A 461 -11.28 -2.01 -20.93
CA PRO A 461 -10.90 -1.04 -21.96
C PRO A 461 -9.43 -1.22 -22.37
N PRO A 462 -9.10 -1.11 -23.66
CA PRO A 462 -7.74 -1.24 -24.17
C PRO A 462 -6.75 -0.29 -23.51
N THR A 463 -7.22 0.89 -23.12
CA THR A 463 -6.42 1.90 -22.40
C THR A 463 -5.95 1.42 -21.02
N LEU A 464 -6.70 0.57 -20.35
CA LEU A 464 -6.29 -0.07 -19.09
C LEU A 464 -5.34 -1.25 -19.35
N LEU A 465 -5.67 -2.09 -20.35
CA LEU A 465 -4.84 -3.25 -20.71
C LEU A 465 -3.42 -2.82 -21.09
N SER A 466 -3.27 -1.73 -21.85
CA SER A 466 -1.95 -1.22 -22.28
C SER A 466 -1.05 -0.72 -21.13
N ARG A 467 -1.58 -0.60 -19.90
CA ARG A 467 -0.83 -0.20 -18.72
C ARG A 467 -0.26 -1.36 -17.93
N PHE A 468 -0.76 -2.56 -18.17
CA PHE A 468 -0.17 -3.77 -17.60
C PHE A 468 1.12 -4.14 -18.35
N ASP A 469 2.14 -4.51 -17.59
CA ASP A 469 3.41 -4.94 -18.14
C ASP A 469 3.33 -6.40 -18.63
N LEU A 470 2.56 -7.23 -17.93
CA LEU A 470 2.29 -8.63 -18.28
C LEU A 470 0.80 -8.95 -18.14
N ILE A 471 0.25 -9.65 -19.12
CA ILE A 471 -1.15 -10.12 -19.13
C ILE A 471 -1.15 -11.62 -19.46
N PHE A 472 -1.57 -12.43 -18.54
CA PHE A 472 -1.67 -13.88 -18.71
C PHE A 472 -3.10 -14.32 -18.95
N ILE A 473 -3.29 -15.15 -19.98
CA ILE A 473 -4.55 -15.82 -20.27
C ILE A 473 -4.48 -17.24 -19.70
N MET A 474 -5.34 -17.48 -18.73
CA MET A 474 -5.43 -18.80 -18.08
C MET A 474 -6.69 -19.51 -18.57
N THR A 475 -6.55 -20.51 -19.42
CA THR A 475 -7.66 -21.31 -19.96
C THR A 475 -7.67 -22.68 -19.31
N ASP A 476 -8.88 -23.19 -19.05
CA ASP A 476 -9.10 -24.54 -18.56
C ASP A 476 -9.26 -25.49 -19.76
N GLN A 477 -8.12 -26.00 -20.25
CA GLN A 477 -8.10 -26.94 -21.38
C GLN A 477 -7.91 -28.36 -20.80
N PRO A 478 -8.84 -29.28 -21.08
CA PRO A 478 -8.71 -30.67 -20.63
C PRO A 478 -7.51 -31.33 -21.31
N GLU A 479 -6.51 -31.66 -20.52
CA GLU A 479 -5.34 -32.43 -20.92
C GLU A 479 -5.10 -33.54 -19.91
N GLN A 480 -5.27 -34.79 -20.34
CA GLN A 480 -5.27 -35.97 -19.46
C GLN A 480 -4.03 -36.04 -18.55
N LYS A 481 -2.84 -35.73 -19.07
CA LYS A 481 -1.59 -35.77 -18.26
C LYS A 481 -1.53 -34.67 -17.22
N ARG A 482 -1.93 -33.45 -17.62
CA ARG A 482 -1.95 -32.30 -16.74
C ARG A 482 -3.03 -32.44 -15.67
N ASP A 483 -4.22 -32.87 -16.06
CA ASP A 483 -5.36 -33.08 -15.15
C ASP A 483 -5.05 -34.13 -14.09
N LEU A 484 -4.39 -35.26 -14.50
CA LEU A 484 -3.93 -36.25 -13.56
C LEU A 484 -2.93 -35.70 -12.55
N ALA A 485 -1.94 -34.93 -13.01
CA ALA A 485 -0.94 -34.32 -12.12
C ALA A 485 -1.56 -33.30 -11.16
N ILE A 486 -2.54 -32.52 -11.64
CA ILE A 486 -3.31 -31.58 -10.78
C ILE A 486 -4.10 -32.35 -9.73
N ALA A 487 -4.82 -33.41 -10.13
CA ALA A 487 -5.61 -34.22 -9.22
C ALA A 487 -4.74 -34.89 -8.15
N GLU A 488 -3.63 -35.51 -8.54
CA GLU A 488 -2.66 -36.10 -7.61
C GLU A 488 -2.11 -35.06 -6.61
N HIS A 489 -1.76 -33.87 -7.08
CA HIS A 489 -1.25 -32.79 -6.22
C HIS A 489 -2.29 -32.31 -5.22
N ILE A 490 -3.56 -32.15 -5.65
CA ILE A 490 -4.67 -31.75 -4.79
C ILE A 490 -4.94 -32.80 -3.73
N LEU A 491 -5.08 -34.08 -4.13
CA LEU A 491 -5.34 -35.16 -3.20
C LEU A 491 -4.20 -35.35 -2.19
N LYS A 492 -2.97 -35.22 -2.63
CA LYS A 492 -1.80 -35.28 -1.76
C LYS A 492 -1.80 -34.12 -0.74
N SER A 493 -2.15 -32.90 -1.18
CA SER A 493 -2.28 -31.74 -0.30
C SER A 493 -3.39 -31.93 0.75
N HIS A 494 -4.53 -32.47 0.37
CA HIS A 494 -5.64 -32.78 1.28
C HIS A 494 -5.25 -33.86 2.28
N GLY A 495 -4.68 -34.99 1.83
CA GLY A 495 -4.26 -36.06 2.72
C GLY A 495 -3.26 -35.65 3.78
N ILE A 496 -2.31 -34.78 3.41
CA ILE A 496 -1.35 -34.22 4.39
C ILE A 496 -2.06 -33.26 5.36
N GLY A 497 -2.98 -32.43 4.89
CA GLY A 497 -3.79 -31.57 5.74
C GLY A 497 -4.61 -32.33 6.77
N GLU A 498 -5.19 -33.46 6.36
CA GLU A 498 -5.94 -34.36 7.24
C GLU A 498 -5.04 -35.02 8.30
N LEU A 499 -3.85 -35.49 7.90
CA LEU A 499 -2.85 -36.06 8.82
C LEU A 499 -2.42 -35.03 9.89
N ILE A 500 -2.16 -33.80 9.51
CA ILE A 500 -1.81 -32.72 10.44
C ILE A 500 -2.98 -32.42 11.40
N ALA A 501 -4.19 -32.32 10.86
CA ALA A 501 -5.37 -32.03 11.67
C ALA A 501 -5.67 -33.16 12.67
N GLN A 502 -5.48 -34.40 12.25
CA GLN A 502 -5.67 -35.59 13.08
C GLN A 502 -4.58 -35.71 14.15
N ASN A 503 -3.30 -35.50 13.79
CA ASN A 503 -2.18 -35.55 14.74
C ASN A 503 -2.25 -34.47 15.83
N LYS A 504 -2.81 -33.30 15.49
CA LYS A 504 -3.08 -32.23 16.49
C LYS A 504 -4.17 -32.59 17.49
N LYS A 505 -5.17 -33.38 17.09
CA LYS A 505 -6.29 -33.78 17.96
C LYS A 505 -6.02 -35.06 18.73
N THR A 506 -5.45 -36.06 18.06
CA THR A 506 -5.12 -37.38 18.60
C THR A 506 -3.79 -37.81 17.99
N PRO A 507 -2.69 -37.84 18.76
CA PRO A 507 -1.41 -38.36 18.25
C PRO A 507 -1.54 -39.78 17.75
N ILE A 508 -1.20 -40.02 16.49
CA ILE A 508 -1.31 -41.36 15.87
C ILE A 508 -0.02 -42.13 16.18
N PRO A 509 -0.11 -43.33 16.80
CA PRO A 509 1.07 -44.16 17.05
C PRO A 509 1.79 -44.51 15.73
N GLY A 510 3.09 -44.18 15.62
CA GLY A 510 3.91 -44.44 14.45
C GLY A 510 4.06 -43.32 13.43
N ILE A 511 3.33 -42.20 13.58
CA ILE A 511 3.54 -40.98 12.77
C ILE A 511 4.42 -40.04 13.58
N THR A 512 5.69 -39.95 13.22
CA THR A 512 6.64 -39.02 13.78
C THR A 512 6.53 -37.67 13.06
N ASP A 513 6.90 -36.57 13.74
CA ASP A 513 6.97 -35.24 13.13
C ASP A 513 7.90 -35.21 11.91
N GLU A 514 8.91 -36.09 11.89
CA GLU A 514 9.84 -36.25 10.76
C GLU A 514 9.12 -36.85 9.54
N TYR A 515 8.27 -37.84 9.74
CA TYR A 515 7.45 -38.43 8.66
C TYR A 515 6.50 -37.38 8.05
N ILE A 516 5.84 -36.58 8.89
CA ILE A 516 4.97 -35.49 8.45
C ILE A 516 5.77 -34.44 7.66
N LYS A 517 6.96 -34.07 8.12
CA LYS A 517 7.86 -33.15 7.42
C LYS A 517 8.31 -33.70 6.06
N GLU A 518 8.57 -34.98 5.96
CA GLU A 518 8.98 -35.60 4.70
C GLU A 518 7.83 -35.64 3.67
N GLN A 519 6.62 -35.93 4.11
CA GLN A 519 5.41 -35.87 3.27
C GLN A 519 5.07 -34.43 2.86
N LEU A 520 5.38 -33.44 3.68
CA LEU A 520 5.17 -32.01 3.41
C LEU A 520 6.12 -31.44 2.35
N LYS A 521 7.31 -32.02 2.16
CA LYS A 521 8.33 -31.49 1.23
C LYS A 521 7.80 -31.05 -0.14
N PRO A 522 6.90 -31.79 -0.83
CA PRO A 522 6.39 -31.42 -2.14
C PRO A 522 5.41 -30.25 -2.14
N ILE A 523 4.88 -29.87 -0.96
CA ILE A 523 3.81 -28.86 -0.80
C ILE A 523 4.35 -27.66 0.00
N MET A 524 5.49 -27.84 0.67
CA MET A 524 6.14 -26.74 1.37
C MET A 524 6.88 -25.83 0.40
N PRO A 525 6.88 -24.51 0.67
CA PRO A 525 7.74 -23.60 -0.07
C PRO A 525 9.22 -23.98 0.15
N GLU A 526 10.02 -23.98 -0.90
CA GLU A 526 11.46 -24.26 -0.80
C GLU A 526 12.18 -23.19 0.03
N ILE A 527 11.68 -21.96 0.00
CA ILE A 527 12.13 -20.84 0.84
C ILE A 527 10.99 -20.50 1.80
N GLU A 528 11.27 -20.54 3.10
CA GLU A 528 10.29 -20.20 4.12
C GLU A 528 9.74 -18.78 3.91
N PRO A 529 8.42 -18.52 4.06
CA PRO A 529 7.82 -17.21 3.82
C PRO A 529 8.46 -16.06 4.61
N ALA A 530 8.94 -16.33 5.82
CA ALA A 530 9.65 -15.35 6.63
C ALA A 530 11.01 -14.98 6.00
N LEU A 531 11.78 -15.97 5.58
CA LEU A 531 13.06 -15.77 4.89
C LEU A 531 12.85 -15.15 3.51
N PHE A 532 11.79 -15.53 2.80
CA PHE A 532 11.45 -14.93 1.49
C PHE A 532 11.21 -13.43 1.61
N ARG A 533 10.45 -12.96 2.63
CA ARG A 533 10.25 -11.52 2.87
C ARG A 533 11.57 -10.81 3.16
N LYS A 534 12.43 -11.41 3.97
CA LYS A 534 13.78 -10.87 4.27
C LYS A 534 14.64 -10.80 3.00
N TYR A 535 14.55 -11.83 2.15
CA TYR A 535 15.27 -11.85 0.87
C TYR A 535 14.83 -10.70 -0.04
N VAL A 536 13.52 -10.50 -0.22
CA VAL A 536 12.97 -9.41 -1.04
C VAL A 536 13.38 -8.04 -0.45
N ALA A 537 13.30 -7.88 0.86
CA ALA A 537 13.70 -6.67 1.55
C ALA A 537 15.19 -6.38 1.36
N TYR A 538 16.05 -7.38 1.50
CA TYR A 538 17.48 -7.28 1.26
C TYR A 538 17.79 -6.90 -0.19
N ALA A 539 17.16 -7.57 -1.15
CA ALA A 539 17.35 -7.32 -2.57
C ALA A 539 16.94 -5.87 -2.95
N LYS A 540 15.82 -5.38 -2.48
CA LYS A 540 15.35 -4.01 -2.75
C LYS A 540 16.27 -2.95 -2.13
N ARG A 541 16.87 -3.23 -0.98
CA ARG A 541 17.73 -2.31 -0.24
C ARG A 541 19.17 -2.27 -0.78
N SER A 542 19.72 -3.42 -1.18
CA SER A 542 21.13 -3.54 -1.50
C SER A 542 21.44 -3.60 -3.00
N CYS A 543 20.44 -3.90 -3.86
CA CYS A 543 20.66 -4.14 -5.28
C CYS A 543 20.04 -3.06 -6.15
N PHE A 544 20.91 -2.37 -6.91
CA PHE A 544 20.54 -1.35 -7.89
C PHE A 544 21.14 -1.71 -9.26
N PRO A 545 20.53 -2.68 -9.97
CA PRO A 545 21.09 -3.20 -11.22
C PRO A 545 21.25 -2.16 -12.31
N VAL A 546 22.39 -2.19 -13.00
CA VAL A 546 22.70 -1.36 -14.17
C VAL A 546 22.73 -2.24 -15.40
N LEU A 547 22.21 -1.75 -16.52
CA LEU A 547 22.11 -2.50 -17.77
C LEU A 547 23.48 -2.68 -18.42
N SER A 548 23.88 -3.94 -18.70
CA SER A 548 25.07 -4.25 -19.49
C SER A 548 24.84 -3.97 -20.98
N THR A 549 25.95 -3.88 -21.76
CA THR A 549 25.88 -3.67 -23.23
C THR A 549 25.15 -4.82 -23.91
N GLU A 550 25.46 -6.05 -23.53
CA GLU A 550 24.91 -7.27 -24.11
C GLU A 550 23.37 -7.38 -23.82
N ALA A 551 22.99 -7.12 -22.59
CA ALA A 551 21.58 -7.11 -22.21
C ALA A 551 20.79 -6.00 -22.93
N LYS A 552 21.41 -4.81 -23.07
CA LYS A 552 20.84 -3.70 -23.82
C LYS A 552 20.57 -4.07 -25.27
N ASP A 553 21.56 -4.67 -25.94
CA ASP A 553 21.45 -5.05 -27.35
C ASP A 553 20.40 -6.16 -27.53
N ALA A 554 20.31 -7.12 -26.59
CA ALA A 554 19.27 -8.15 -26.60
C ALA A 554 17.86 -7.57 -26.47
N LEU A 555 17.64 -6.65 -25.53
CA LEU A 555 16.32 -5.99 -25.32
C LEU A 555 15.94 -5.11 -26.51
N ILE A 556 16.88 -4.34 -27.07
CA ILE A 556 16.65 -3.51 -28.26
C ILE A 556 16.34 -4.41 -29.46
N GLY A 557 17.12 -5.47 -29.67
CA GLY A 557 16.89 -6.43 -30.76
C GLY A 557 15.49 -7.05 -30.71
N TYR A 558 15.04 -7.47 -29.51
CA TYR A 558 13.69 -7.99 -29.32
C TYR A 558 12.61 -6.93 -29.54
N TYR A 559 12.79 -5.72 -29.04
CA TYR A 559 11.85 -4.61 -29.26
C TYR A 559 11.70 -4.26 -30.75
N LEU A 560 12.84 -4.19 -31.48
CA LEU A 560 12.81 -3.96 -32.93
C LEU A 560 12.15 -5.12 -33.69
N LYS A 561 12.38 -6.37 -33.27
CA LYS A 561 11.69 -7.55 -33.83
C LYS A 561 10.18 -7.45 -33.66
N LEU A 562 9.71 -7.08 -32.45
CA LEU A 562 8.27 -6.86 -32.19
C LEU A 562 7.69 -5.73 -33.06
N ARG A 563 8.44 -4.63 -33.26
CA ARG A 563 8.02 -3.54 -34.15
C ARG A 563 8.04 -3.94 -35.61
N GLY A 564 9.02 -4.70 -36.06
CA GLY A 564 9.12 -5.17 -37.45
C GLY A 564 8.00 -6.14 -37.85
N ILE A 565 7.49 -6.94 -36.91
CA ILE A 565 6.30 -7.77 -37.12
C ILE A 565 5.07 -6.88 -37.38
N ALA A 566 5.00 -5.72 -36.73
CA ALA A 566 3.89 -4.76 -36.90
C ALA A 566 4.01 -3.92 -38.17
N GLU A 567 5.22 -3.59 -38.65
CA GLU A 567 5.46 -2.72 -39.83
C GLU A 567 4.95 -3.29 -41.17
N GLN A 568 4.83 -4.61 -41.29
CA GLN A 568 4.33 -5.22 -42.55
C GLN A 568 2.88 -4.89 -42.87
N ASN A 569 2.08 -4.33 -41.92
CA ASN A 569 0.67 -4.09 -42.20
C ASN A 569 -0.09 -3.02 -41.36
N LYS A 570 0.49 -1.96 -40.75
CA LYS A 570 -0.26 -0.81 -40.19
C LYS A 570 0.22 -0.26 -38.80
N PRO A 571 -0.48 0.79 -38.23
CA PRO A 571 0.04 1.58 -37.10
C PRO A 571 0.44 0.71 -35.91
N VAL A 572 1.59 1.03 -35.38
CA VAL A 572 2.41 0.21 -34.46
C VAL A 572 1.85 0.28 -33.03
N PRO A 573 1.37 -0.82 -32.45
CA PRO A 573 0.92 -0.85 -31.04
C PRO A 573 2.04 -1.08 -30.03
N VAL A 574 3.24 -1.44 -30.49
CA VAL A 574 4.41 -1.60 -29.61
C VAL A 574 4.98 -0.22 -29.31
N THR A 575 4.62 0.33 -28.17
CA THR A 575 5.02 1.66 -27.69
C THR A 575 6.31 1.60 -26.85
N ALA A 576 6.88 2.75 -26.52
CA ALA A 576 8.03 2.84 -25.62
C ALA A 576 7.76 2.19 -24.24
N ARG A 577 6.48 2.09 -23.82
CA ARG A 577 6.09 1.44 -22.56
C ARG A 577 6.52 -0.01 -22.47
N GLN A 578 6.43 -0.77 -23.60
CA GLN A 578 6.88 -2.17 -23.61
C GLN A 578 8.37 -2.29 -23.42
N LEU A 579 9.16 -1.37 -23.99
CA LEU A 579 10.61 -1.35 -23.75
C LEU A 579 10.92 -1.03 -22.27
N GLU A 580 10.23 -0.05 -21.69
CA GLU A 580 10.37 0.24 -20.27
C GLU A 580 9.94 -0.95 -19.38
N ALA A 581 8.88 -1.68 -19.77
CA ALA A 581 8.47 -2.90 -19.08
C ALA A 581 9.55 -3.98 -19.13
N LEU A 582 10.18 -4.19 -20.30
CA LEU A 582 11.31 -5.13 -20.44
C LEU A 582 12.47 -4.74 -19.53
N VAL A 583 12.81 -3.46 -19.44
CA VAL A 583 13.90 -2.99 -18.55
C VAL A 583 13.53 -3.23 -17.08
N ARG A 584 12.29 -2.88 -16.64
CA ARG A 584 11.83 -3.12 -15.26
C ARG A 584 11.86 -4.61 -14.88
N LEU A 585 11.42 -5.47 -15.77
CA LEU A 585 11.46 -6.92 -15.58
C LEU A 585 12.90 -7.44 -15.49
N ALA A 586 13.82 -6.93 -16.32
CA ALA A 586 15.22 -7.30 -16.29
C ALA A 586 15.92 -6.82 -15.01
N GLU A 587 15.59 -5.64 -14.51
CA GLU A 587 16.02 -5.15 -13.20
C GLU A 587 15.54 -6.07 -12.07
N ALA A 588 14.27 -6.51 -12.12
CA ALA A 588 13.73 -7.43 -11.15
C ALA A 588 14.41 -8.81 -11.22
N SER A 589 14.74 -9.30 -12.42
CA SER A 589 15.50 -10.54 -12.62
C SER A 589 16.90 -10.45 -11.99
N ALA A 590 17.62 -9.38 -12.24
CA ALA A 590 18.96 -9.18 -11.65
C ALA A 590 18.89 -9.07 -10.11
N ARG A 591 17.84 -8.44 -9.56
CA ARG A 591 17.59 -8.37 -8.11
C ARG A 591 17.36 -9.74 -7.47
N ILE A 592 16.71 -10.67 -8.18
CA ILE A 592 16.54 -12.05 -7.71
C ILE A 592 17.89 -12.71 -7.45
N ARG A 593 18.91 -12.40 -8.21
CA ARG A 593 20.28 -12.93 -8.05
C ARG A 593 21.17 -12.04 -7.17
N LEU A 594 20.63 -10.98 -6.59
CA LEU A 594 21.39 -9.96 -5.87
C LEU A 594 22.54 -9.36 -6.69
N SER A 595 22.37 -9.26 -8.01
CA SER A 595 23.37 -8.69 -8.92
C SER A 595 23.13 -7.20 -9.14
N ASN A 596 24.19 -6.41 -9.15
CA ASN A 596 24.13 -4.99 -9.51
C ASN A 596 24.29 -4.75 -11.01
N THR A 597 24.39 -5.83 -11.82
CA THR A 597 24.44 -5.76 -13.28
C THR A 597 23.38 -6.67 -13.89
N ILE A 598 22.66 -6.14 -14.87
CA ILE A 598 21.71 -6.89 -15.69
C ILE A 598 22.53 -7.56 -16.80
N GLU A 599 22.56 -8.88 -16.80
CA GLU A 599 23.32 -9.68 -17.77
C GLU A 599 22.43 -10.17 -18.91
N GLN A 600 23.04 -10.73 -19.97
CA GLN A 600 22.32 -11.22 -21.14
C GLN A 600 21.24 -12.26 -20.78
N HIS A 601 21.54 -13.18 -19.86
CA HIS A 601 20.59 -14.22 -19.45
C HIS A 601 19.36 -13.67 -18.71
N ASP A 602 19.46 -12.51 -18.01
CA ASP A 602 18.32 -11.81 -17.43
C ASP A 602 17.40 -11.29 -18.54
N ALA A 603 18.01 -10.68 -19.58
CA ALA A 603 17.26 -10.19 -20.73
C ALA A 603 16.57 -11.34 -21.50
N GLU A 604 17.27 -12.47 -21.72
CA GLU A 604 16.70 -13.64 -22.38
C GLU A 604 15.52 -14.25 -21.62
N ARG A 605 15.63 -14.35 -20.28
CA ARG A 605 14.55 -14.81 -19.40
C ARG A 605 13.32 -13.93 -19.52
N VAL A 606 13.51 -12.63 -19.43
CA VAL A 606 12.40 -11.65 -19.55
C VAL A 606 11.76 -11.71 -20.93
N ILE A 607 12.56 -11.83 -21.98
CA ILE A 607 12.08 -12.00 -23.34
C ILE A 607 11.22 -13.25 -23.44
N HIS A 608 11.65 -14.36 -22.82
CA HIS A 608 10.86 -15.61 -22.79
C HIS A 608 9.49 -15.42 -22.14
N ILE A 609 9.44 -14.78 -20.95
CA ILE A 609 8.18 -14.54 -20.22
C ILE A 609 7.25 -13.63 -21.03
N VAL A 610 7.79 -12.54 -21.59
CA VAL A 610 7.00 -11.59 -22.38
C VAL A 610 6.51 -12.24 -23.69
N ASP A 611 7.34 -13.05 -24.34
CA ASP A 611 6.96 -13.79 -25.55
C ASP A 611 5.86 -14.82 -25.25
N ALA A 612 5.97 -15.55 -24.13
CA ALA A 612 4.93 -16.47 -23.67
C ALA A 612 3.59 -15.74 -23.40
N CYS A 613 3.65 -14.58 -22.74
CA CYS A 613 2.49 -13.72 -22.50
C CYS A 613 1.87 -13.21 -23.81
N LEU A 614 2.67 -12.68 -24.73
CA LEU A 614 2.19 -12.14 -26.00
C LEU A 614 1.60 -13.24 -26.90
N ARG A 615 2.19 -14.43 -26.91
CA ARG A 615 1.66 -15.58 -27.66
C ARG A 615 0.25 -15.96 -27.23
N GLN A 616 -0.03 -15.92 -25.94
CA GLN A 616 -1.37 -16.24 -25.43
C GLN A 616 -2.44 -15.26 -25.88
N ILE A 617 -2.11 -13.98 -26.06
CA ILE A 617 -3.08 -12.91 -26.35
C ILE A 617 -3.16 -12.59 -27.86
N ALA A 618 -2.00 -12.54 -28.51
CA ALA A 618 -1.87 -12.03 -29.89
C ALA A 618 -1.92 -13.12 -30.96
N TYR A 619 -1.87 -14.40 -30.59
CA TYR A 619 -1.92 -15.49 -31.56
C TYR A 619 -3.32 -15.69 -32.12
N ASP A 620 -3.50 -15.48 -33.39
CA ASP A 620 -4.73 -15.80 -34.12
C ASP A 620 -4.61 -17.23 -34.70
N ALA A 621 -5.33 -18.17 -34.12
CA ALA A 621 -5.33 -19.56 -34.54
C ALA A 621 -5.82 -19.76 -36.00
N ARG A 622 -6.58 -18.82 -36.57
CA ARG A 622 -7.11 -18.91 -37.94
C ARG A 622 -6.10 -18.45 -38.99
N THR A 623 -5.36 -17.41 -38.67
CA THR A 623 -4.39 -16.83 -39.62
C THR A 623 -2.97 -17.34 -39.38
N GLY A 624 -2.72 -18.02 -38.25
CA GLY A 624 -1.39 -18.47 -37.84
C GLY A 624 -0.42 -17.31 -37.59
N SER A 625 -0.90 -16.10 -37.47
CA SER A 625 -0.12 -14.87 -37.34
C SER A 625 -0.35 -14.16 -36.00
N PHE A 626 0.62 -13.37 -35.57
CA PHE A 626 0.50 -12.53 -34.38
C PHE A 626 -0.19 -11.21 -34.71
N ASP A 627 -1.29 -10.88 -34.03
CA ASP A 627 -1.96 -9.58 -34.11
C ASP A 627 -1.84 -8.84 -32.77
N ILE A 628 -0.70 -8.17 -32.60
CA ILE A 628 -0.40 -7.41 -31.37
C ILE A 628 -1.31 -6.17 -31.24
N ASP A 629 -1.86 -5.66 -32.36
CA ASP A 629 -2.79 -4.52 -32.39
C ASP A 629 -4.09 -4.78 -31.62
N LYS A 630 -4.47 -6.04 -31.44
CA LYS A 630 -5.65 -6.42 -30.65
C LYS A 630 -5.60 -5.91 -29.22
N ILE A 631 -4.40 -5.92 -28.61
CA ILE A 631 -4.21 -5.47 -27.22
C ILE A 631 -4.39 -3.95 -27.12
N ALA A 632 -3.87 -3.21 -28.11
CA ALA A 632 -3.85 -1.75 -28.05
C ALA A 632 -5.18 -1.12 -28.51
N THR A 633 -5.88 -1.72 -29.46
CA THR A 633 -7.06 -1.14 -30.08
C THR A 633 -8.36 -1.87 -29.76
N GLY A 634 -8.29 -3.12 -29.28
CA GLY A 634 -9.45 -3.97 -29.03
C GLY A 634 -10.17 -4.44 -30.30
N ILE A 635 -9.59 -4.22 -31.48
CA ILE A 635 -10.20 -4.54 -32.80
C ILE A 635 -9.27 -5.49 -33.55
N SER A 636 -9.76 -6.65 -33.96
CA SER A 636 -8.98 -7.62 -34.73
C SER A 636 -8.60 -7.12 -36.12
N LYS A 637 -7.52 -7.64 -36.70
CA LYS A 637 -7.06 -7.30 -38.06
C LYS A 637 -8.16 -7.47 -39.08
N GLU A 638 -8.91 -8.58 -39.00
CA GLU A 638 -10.02 -8.87 -39.90
C GLU A 638 -11.12 -7.80 -39.85
N LYS A 639 -11.51 -7.37 -38.66
CA LYS A 639 -12.49 -6.29 -38.44
C LYS A 639 -12.00 -4.96 -39.00
N ARG A 640 -10.71 -4.64 -38.82
CA ARG A 640 -10.11 -3.41 -39.36
C ARG A 640 -10.06 -3.45 -40.91
N ASP A 641 -9.71 -4.59 -41.48
CA ASP A 641 -9.68 -4.75 -42.93
C ASP A 641 -11.06 -4.64 -43.54
N ILE A 642 -12.09 -5.24 -42.92
CA ILE A 642 -13.49 -5.08 -43.32
C ILE A 642 -13.90 -3.60 -43.26
N VAL A 643 -13.65 -2.91 -42.15
CA VAL A 643 -13.97 -1.49 -41.98
C VAL A 643 -13.29 -0.62 -43.06
N ARG A 644 -12.02 -0.92 -43.38
CA ARG A 644 -11.29 -0.23 -44.44
C ARG A 644 -11.92 -0.48 -45.83
N VAL A 645 -12.19 -1.73 -46.15
CA VAL A 645 -12.82 -2.10 -47.42
C VAL A 645 -14.22 -1.50 -47.54
N ILE A 646 -14.97 -1.39 -46.44
CA ILE A 646 -16.27 -0.70 -46.39
C ILE A 646 -16.09 0.80 -46.66
N LYS A 647 -15.11 1.46 -46.04
CA LYS A 647 -14.81 2.89 -46.29
C LYS A 647 -14.42 3.14 -47.76
N ASP A 648 -13.57 2.29 -48.30
CA ASP A 648 -13.16 2.38 -49.70
C ASP A 648 -14.36 2.13 -50.63
N ALA A 649 -15.23 1.15 -50.34
CA ALA A 649 -16.46 0.90 -51.08
C ALA A 649 -17.42 2.10 -51.00
N ILE A 650 -17.58 2.74 -49.87
CA ILE A 650 -18.40 3.95 -49.73
C ILE A 650 -17.82 5.10 -50.57
N ARG A 651 -16.48 5.23 -50.64
CA ARG A 651 -15.81 6.24 -51.50
C ARG A 651 -15.97 5.94 -52.99
N ASP A 652 -15.78 4.68 -53.37
CA ASP A 652 -15.86 4.24 -54.74
C ASP A 652 -17.28 4.42 -55.31
N ILE A 653 -18.32 4.10 -54.53
CA ILE A 653 -19.72 4.23 -54.93
C ILE A 653 -20.21 5.67 -54.77
N GLY A 654 -19.80 6.38 -53.74
CA GLY A 654 -20.34 7.68 -53.34
C GLY A 654 -19.70 8.89 -54.05
N GLY A 655 -18.57 8.73 -54.73
CA GLY A 655 -17.84 9.79 -55.40
C GLY A 655 -17.53 11.00 -54.48
N GLU A 656 -17.58 12.23 -55.03
CA GLU A 656 -17.33 13.47 -54.29
C GLU A 656 -18.30 13.70 -53.12
N GLY A 657 -19.54 13.15 -53.19
CA GLY A 657 -20.55 13.28 -52.15
C GLY A 657 -20.37 12.32 -50.95
N ARG A 658 -19.48 11.35 -51.05
CA ARG A 658 -19.20 10.29 -50.02
C ARG A 658 -20.48 9.60 -49.51
N ARG A 659 -21.53 9.50 -50.34
CA ARG A 659 -22.82 8.88 -50.02
C ARG A 659 -23.03 7.65 -50.88
N ALA A 660 -23.29 6.50 -50.25
CA ALA A 660 -23.50 5.23 -50.94
C ALA A 660 -24.73 4.50 -50.39
N ALA A 661 -25.44 3.77 -51.22
CA ALA A 661 -26.52 2.91 -50.75
C ALA A 661 -25.95 1.73 -49.99
N LYS A 662 -26.48 1.45 -48.80
CA LYS A 662 -26.02 0.42 -47.88
C LYS A 662 -25.94 -0.96 -48.55
N ASP A 663 -26.97 -1.32 -49.32
CA ASP A 663 -27.00 -2.62 -50.00
C ASP A 663 -25.91 -2.74 -51.07
N GLN A 664 -25.64 -1.67 -51.85
CA GLN A 664 -24.55 -1.66 -52.83
C GLN A 664 -23.17 -1.78 -52.21
N VAL A 665 -22.98 -1.16 -51.03
CA VAL A 665 -21.72 -1.29 -50.24
C VAL A 665 -21.59 -2.72 -49.78
N ILE A 666 -22.66 -3.32 -49.23
CA ILE A 666 -22.66 -4.72 -48.79
C ILE A 666 -22.30 -5.65 -49.96
N ASP A 667 -22.99 -5.53 -51.08
CA ASP A 667 -22.77 -6.41 -52.24
C ASP A 667 -21.35 -6.28 -52.80
N LEU A 668 -20.80 -5.05 -52.85
CA LEU A 668 -19.44 -4.81 -53.33
C LEU A 668 -18.40 -5.43 -52.36
N VAL A 669 -18.60 -5.32 -51.05
CA VAL A 669 -17.67 -5.86 -50.07
C VAL A 669 -17.78 -7.39 -49.98
N VAL A 670 -18.99 -7.96 -50.16
CA VAL A 670 -19.20 -9.41 -50.26
C VAL A 670 -18.53 -9.96 -51.53
N SER A 671 -18.57 -9.24 -52.64
CA SER A 671 -17.86 -9.65 -53.87
C SER A 671 -16.33 -9.69 -53.71
N LYS A 672 -15.78 -8.95 -52.73
CA LYS A 672 -14.35 -8.98 -52.32
C LYS A 672 -14.00 -10.12 -51.37
N GLY A 673 -14.95 -11.03 -51.04
CA GLY A 673 -14.69 -12.25 -50.27
C GLY A 673 -15.07 -12.23 -48.80
N PHE A 674 -15.80 -11.20 -48.32
CA PHE A 674 -16.26 -11.11 -46.94
C PHE A 674 -17.68 -11.63 -46.75
N SER A 675 -18.00 -12.22 -45.60
CA SER A 675 -19.37 -12.67 -45.32
C SER A 675 -20.29 -11.48 -45.02
N ARG A 676 -21.56 -11.56 -45.45
CA ARG A 676 -22.57 -10.50 -45.29
C ARG A 676 -22.72 -10.06 -43.83
N ASP A 677 -22.81 -10.99 -42.86
CA ASP A 677 -22.95 -10.70 -41.45
C ASP A 677 -21.76 -9.87 -40.86
N LYS A 678 -20.55 -10.17 -41.33
CA LYS A 678 -19.36 -9.41 -40.94
C LYS A 678 -19.33 -8.00 -41.53
N VAL A 679 -19.84 -7.83 -42.75
CA VAL A 679 -19.94 -6.51 -43.41
C VAL A 679 -20.97 -5.66 -42.69
N GLU A 680 -22.14 -6.22 -42.34
CA GLU A 680 -23.19 -5.50 -41.61
C GLU A 680 -22.68 -5.07 -40.21
N THR A 681 -21.99 -5.97 -39.48
CA THR A 681 -21.35 -5.63 -38.23
C THR A 681 -20.28 -4.53 -38.37
N GLY A 682 -19.49 -4.55 -39.44
CA GLY A 682 -18.51 -3.52 -39.78
C GLY A 682 -19.15 -2.15 -40.05
N ILE A 683 -20.29 -2.11 -40.75
CA ILE A 683 -21.06 -0.88 -40.98
C ILE A 683 -21.59 -0.33 -39.64
N GLU A 684 -22.15 -1.18 -38.76
CA GLU A 684 -22.61 -0.74 -37.43
C GLU A 684 -21.48 -0.16 -36.60
N MET A 685 -20.30 -0.76 -36.65
CA MET A 685 -19.11 -0.23 -35.95
C MET A 685 -18.73 1.16 -36.48
N LEU A 686 -18.72 1.37 -37.80
CA LEU A 686 -18.42 2.67 -38.40
C LEU A 686 -19.42 3.76 -38.01
N VAL A 687 -20.70 3.41 -37.92
CA VAL A 687 -21.74 4.35 -37.47
C VAL A 687 -21.60 4.65 -35.98
N ARG A 688 -21.33 3.65 -35.15
CA ARG A 688 -21.11 3.84 -33.69
C ARG A 688 -19.83 4.62 -33.37
N SER A 689 -18.76 4.48 -34.16
CA SER A 689 -17.53 5.24 -33.99
C SER A 689 -17.63 6.69 -34.45
N GLY A 690 -18.75 7.07 -35.11
CA GLY A 690 -18.93 8.41 -35.64
C GLY A 690 -18.14 8.68 -36.91
N GLU A 691 -17.55 7.68 -37.57
CA GLU A 691 -16.78 7.81 -38.80
C GLU A 691 -17.67 7.73 -40.05
N ALA A 692 -18.85 7.17 -39.90
CA ALA A 692 -19.91 7.18 -40.88
C ALA A 692 -21.25 7.51 -40.22
N MET A 693 -22.16 8.10 -40.96
CA MET A 693 -23.54 8.35 -40.54
C MET A 693 -24.53 7.80 -41.57
N GLU A 694 -25.74 7.53 -41.12
CA GLU A 694 -26.86 7.13 -41.98
C GLU A 694 -27.90 8.28 -42.08
N PRO A 695 -27.68 9.28 -42.97
CA PRO A 695 -28.52 10.47 -43.04
C PRO A 695 -29.96 10.17 -43.50
N LYS A 696 -30.16 9.06 -44.17
CA LYS A 696 -31.47 8.46 -44.52
C LYS A 696 -31.33 6.96 -44.41
N LEU A 697 -32.41 6.27 -44.08
CA LEU A 697 -32.44 4.81 -43.96
C LEU A 697 -31.89 4.19 -45.24
N GLY A 698 -30.86 3.37 -45.14
CA GLY A 698 -30.22 2.69 -46.27
C GLY A 698 -29.18 3.51 -47.04
N ILE A 699 -28.80 4.72 -46.61
CA ILE A 699 -27.73 5.51 -47.21
C ILE A 699 -26.63 5.78 -46.20
N LEU A 700 -25.44 5.33 -46.51
CA LEU A 700 -24.24 5.56 -45.70
C LEU A 700 -23.46 6.77 -46.22
N GLN A 701 -22.98 7.59 -45.30
CA GLN A 701 -22.13 8.75 -45.63
C GLN A 701 -20.91 8.74 -44.67
N LEU A 702 -19.69 8.86 -45.22
CA LEU A 702 -18.48 9.07 -44.44
C LEU A 702 -18.43 10.54 -43.99
N ILE A 703 -18.05 10.73 -42.75
CA ILE A 703 -17.88 12.03 -42.11
C ILE A 703 -16.50 12.62 -42.40
#